data_4165654a0cce9bc37e3d3572c8d1d20e
#
_entry.id   4165654a0cce9bc37e3d3572c8d1d20e
#
_cell.length_a   1.000
_cell.length_b   1.000
_cell.length_c   1.000
_cell.angle_alpha   90.00
_cell.angle_beta   90.00
_cell.angle_gamma   90.00
#
_symmetry.space_group_name_H-M   'P 1'
#
loop_
_entity.id
_entity.type
_entity.pdbx_description
1 polymer ?
#
loop_
_entity_poly.entity_id
_entity_poly.type
_entity_poly.pdbx_seq_one_letter_code
_entity_poly.pdbx_strand_id
1 'polypeptide(L)'
;MKHKILSFLTAFAMVFGIVAAPFVNASAAEEAKKTTKSVTLHKLVMSKQNLADWDSKALEKKGYNGTQDTDQLKALLDKGHTAKEVAGVYFAVKYNSGDNKGKYVTINEADKENPVYGAVASLDGQLPDGHKLLAGKTEAKGIEFNTKGLKGNFLIEEIHEKSSYVGDDGEAITDSKAVPVDITLPLVNDDGVVENAHVYPKNTEEKPQIDKNFLKDNELTAAEQEAADKLKVGADYNNYQEKKATAKAEIGKNVPYEVKTEIPAKSNLKEAHWDDIMTEGLTYNQDLKVTIDGVEITPTQDELEQTEKGFSLRLQGENLKKLNGKEKAVTVELKYSATVNSKAIVDIPEANDITFHYGNTPSKGNTPKPTKPNDDGEIKVEKTWDEGSKFVDGEWAKFKLVDANTGEDVKSTDLVNAPEDYTFEGTVTLSKGTTENYTWKYLNKDKQYKVVEVESKTLSDAEYTEAKDGTIKVTNHKSTNPKPLNPTEPKVVLGGKRFVKTNQEGTERLAGAVFYVKNSEGQYLVADKKDADAVKTAKEALDKAVETYNNLDADKQTEEEKAKVTTAQEAYNKAFIENATAYKWEDDNTNAIELTSDGKGKFEITGLEYGDYKLEEKTPPKGFAKLNGDIDFKVAKGSYVDVAGYEEGKKGPAHIGYDNDKDSIKGQKIENKKVSIPQTGGIGSIIFVIAGLMIMGLAAYKMKANKEQA
;
A
#
# COMPACT_ATOMS: atom_id res chain seq x y z
N MET A 1 44.39 -1.73 15.53
CA MET A 1 44.28 -3.18 15.77
C MET A 1 42.95 -3.61 15.15
N LYS A 2 43.05 -4.33 14.05
CA LYS A 2 41.89 -4.76 13.22
C LYS A 2 41.34 -6.05 13.84
N HIS A 3 40.16 -6.00 14.44
CA HIS A 3 39.43 -7.24 14.74
C HIS A 3 38.56 -7.59 13.54
N LYS A 4 38.98 -8.60 12.81
CA LYS A 4 38.16 -9.32 11.85
C LYS A 4 37.11 -10.10 12.66
N ILE A 5 35.87 -9.68 12.61
CA ILE A 5 34.74 -10.52 13.02
C ILE A 5 34.47 -11.44 11.84
N LEU A 6 34.96 -12.66 11.95
CA LEU A 6 34.67 -13.77 11.10
C LEU A 6 33.36 -14.38 11.64
N SER A 7 32.19 -13.96 11.09
CA SER A 7 30.93 -14.62 11.41
C SER A 7 30.89 -15.96 10.70
N PHE A 8 31.26 -17.01 11.42
CA PHE A 8 30.94 -18.38 11.01
C PHE A 8 29.46 -18.62 11.34
N LEU A 9 28.60 -18.53 10.33
CA LEU A 9 27.31 -19.20 10.34
C LEU A 9 27.57 -20.70 10.06
N THR A 10 28.00 -21.39 11.08
CA THR A 10 27.96 -22.85 11.08
C THR A 10 26.54 -23.26 11.46
N ALA A 11 25.79 -23.73 10.50
CA ALA A 11 24.62 -24.53 10.77
C ALA A 11 25.11 -25.82 11.48
N PHE A 12 25.01 -25.83 12.82
CA PHE A 12 25.32 -26.98 13.59
C PHE A 12 24.14 -27.95 13.58
N ALA A 13 24.23 -28.97 12.70
CA ALA A 13 23.76 -30.26 13.12
C ALA A 13 24.69 -30.69 14.29
N MET A 14 24.12 -31.14 15.42
CA MET A 14 24.96 -31.77 16.41
C MET A 14 25.57 -33.03 15.81
N VAL A 15 26.78 -32.90 15.34
CA VAL A 15 27.60 -34.05 15.04
C VAL A 15 28.32 -34.38 16.32
N PHE A 16 27.98 -35.50 16.95
CA PHE A 16 28.83 -36.08 17.97
C PHE A 16 30.18 -36.42 17.31
N GLY A 17 31.19 -35.61 17.58
CA GLY A 17 32.55 -35.90 17.16
C GLY A 17 33.02 -37.20 17.84
N ILE A 18 33.10 -38.28 17.09
CA ILE A 18 33.69 -39.53 17.57
C ILE A 18 35.20 -39.31 17.65
N VAL A 19 35.71 -39.15 18.85
CA VAL A 19 37.13 -39.46 19.12
C VAL A 19 37.23 -40.97 19.20
N ALA A 20 37.81 -41.60 18.15
CA ALA A 20 38.14 -43.01 18.18
C ALA A 20 39.25 -43.24 19.23
N ALA A 21 38.89 -43.67 20.42
CA ALA A 21 39.85 -44.24 21.37
C ALA A 21 39.96 -45.77 21.11
N PRO A 22 41.14 -46.34 21.18
CA PRO A 22 41.29 -47.79 20.98
C PRO A 22 40.77 -48.53 22.19
N PHE A 23 39.66 -49.23 22.05
CA PHE A 23 39.13 -50.12 23.09
C PHE A 23 39.78 -51.47 23.07
N VAL A 24 40.36 -51.80 24.19
CA VAL A 24 40.75 -53.22 24.50
C VAL A 24 39.92 -53.60 25.71
N ASN A 25 38.93 -54.48 25.51
CA ASN A 25 38.59 -55.60 26.41
C ASN A 25 37.18 -56.16 26.19
N ALA A 26 36.90 -57.32 26.72
CA ALA A 26 35.86 -58.30 26.47
C ALA A 26 34.37 -57.83 26.57
N SER A 27 34.09 -56.65 27.01
CA SER A 27 32.73 -56.01 26.94
C SER A 27 32.39 -55.49 25.52
N ALA A 28 33.35 -55.33 24.65
CA ALA A 28 33.16 -54.90 23.26
C ALA A 28 32.32 -55.84 22.41
N ALA A 29 32.23 -57.10 22.75
CA ALA A 29 31.47 -58.08 21.98
C ALA A 29 29.96 -58.04 22.27
N GLU A 30 29.55 -57.59 23.45
CA GLU A 30 28.14 -57.37 23.81
C GLU A 30 27.65 -56.02 23.35
N GLU A 31 28.46 -54.97 23.41
CA GLU A 31 28.17 -53.65 22.86
C GLU A 31 28.11 -53.64 21.32
N ALA A 32 28.89 -54.48 20.65
CA ALA A 32 28.84 -54.64 19.17
C ALA A 32 27.48 -55.16 18.67
N LYS A 33 26.63 -55.71 19.56
CA LYS A 33 25.27 -56.17 19.25
C LYS A 33 24.19 -55.10 19.55
N LYS A 34 24.53 -54.06 20.29
CA LYS A 34 23.57 -52.97 20.56
C LYS A 34 23.38 -52.13 19.32
N THR A 35 22.15 -51.68 19.09
CA THR A 35 21.76 -50.84 17.96
C THR A 35 20.95 -49.68 18.46
N THR A 36 21.00 -48.54 17.74
CA THR A 36 20.00 -47.47 17.95
C THR A 36 18.68 -48.00 17.43
N LYS A 37 17.72 -48.19 18.32
CA LYS A 37 16.38 -48.76 18.01
C LYS A 37 15.50 -47.74 17.34
N SER A 38 15.53 -46.49 17.83
CA SER A 38 14.78 -45.39 17.27
C SER A 38 15.55 -44.07 17.30
N VAL A 39 15.20 -43.19 16.34
CA VAL A 39 15.61 -41.80 16.30
C VAL A 39 14.37 -40.95 16.22
N THR A 40 14.12 -40.12 17.25
CA THR A 40 13.02 -39.17 17.29
C THR A 40 13.57 -37.80 16.91
N LEU A 41 13.00 -37.23 15.84
CA LEU A 41 13.31 -35.86 15.43
C LEU A 41 12.32 -34.89 16.03
N HIS A 42 12.85 -33.89 16.71
CA HIS A 42 12.12 -32.75 17.28
C HIS A 42 12.46 -31.49 16.52
N LYS A 43 11.58 -31.02 15.66
CA LYS A 43 11.83 -29.76 14.96
C LYS A 43 11.69 -28.59 15.93
N LEU A 44 12.78 -27.86 16.14
CA LEU A 44 12.80 -26.64 16.93
C LEU A 44 12.85 -25.40 16.04
N VAL A 45 12.07 -24.40 16.40
CA VAL A 45 12.12 -23.05 15.85
C VAL A 45 12.51 -22.08 16.97
N MET A 46 13.43 -21.17 16.68
CA MET A 46 13.92 -20.20 17.65
C MET A 46 14.32 -18.90 16.95
N SER A 47 14.41 -17.80 17.70
CA SER A 47 14.90 -16.55 17.17
C SER A 47 16.39 -16.67 16.73
N LYS A 48 16.79 -15.81 15.78
CA LYS A 48 18.18 -15.72 15.31
C LYS A 48 19.17 -15.50 16.45
N GLN A 49 18.80 -14.68 17.42
CA GLN A 49 19.62 -14.43 18.61
C GLN A 49 19.78 -15.71 19.45
N ASN A 50 18.67 -16.41 19.73
CA ASN A 50 18.72 -17.66 20.49
C ASN A 50 19.53 -18.75 19.76
N LEU A 51 19.46 -18.79 18.42
CA LEU A 51 20.27 -19.73 17.64
C LEU A 51 21.76 -19.33 17.66
N ALA A 52 22.10 -18.06 17.57
CA ALA A 52 23.47 -17.56 17.65
C ALA A 52 24.10 -17.84 19.03
N ASP A 53 23.29 -17.75 20.09
CA ASP A 53 23.71 -17.99 21.47
C ASP A 53 23.66 -19.47 21.86
N TRP A 54 23.27 -20.35 20.94
CA TRP A 54 23.21 -21.78 21.19
C TRP A 54 24.62 -22.38 21.32
N ASP A 55 24.96 -22.84 22.52
CA ASP A 55 26.22 -23.53 22.80
C ASP A 55 25.98 -25.00 23.14
N SER A 56 26.21 -25.89 22.16
CA SER A 56 26.06 -27.33 22.34
C SER A 56 26.99 -27.90 23.41
N LYS A 57 28.21 -27.35 23.52
CA LYS A 57 29.21 -27.83 24.53
C LYS A 57 28.79 -27.42 25.94
N ALA A 58 28.12 -26.25 26.08
CA ALA A 58 27.57 -25.88 27.36
C ALA A 58 26.37 -26.77 27.75
N LEU A 59 25.56 -27.20 26.81
CA LEU A 59 24.48 -28.17 27.04
C LEU A 59 24.98 -29.55 27.41
N GLU A 60 26.06 -30.05 26.77
CA GLU A 60 26.74 -31.29 27.14
C GLU A 60 27.25 -31.26 28.59
N LYS A 61 27.87 -30.15 29.01
CA LYS A 61 28.28 -29.94 30.41
C LYS A 61 27.12 -29.91 31.41
N LYS A 62 25.90 -29.61 30.95
CA LYS A 62 24.68 -29.64 31.74
C LYS A 62 23.98 -31.00 31.71
N GLY A 63 24.53 -31.97 31.05
CA GLY A 63 24.03 -33.32 31.00
C GLY A 63 23.26 -33.71 29.73
N TYR A 64 23.30 -32.87 28.67
CA TYR A 64 22.75 -33.29 27.38
C TYR A 64 23.60 -34.40 26.74
N ASN A 65 22.99 -35.54 26.50
CA ASN A 65 23.67 -36.72 25.97
C ASN A 65 22.93 -37.41 24.80
N GLY A 66 21.87 -36.73 24.23
CA GLY A 66 21.12 -37.25 23.10
C GLY A 66 19.92 -38.13 23.46
N THR A 67 19.65 -38.35 24.76
CA THR A 67 18.50 -39.13 25.24
C THR A 67 17.35 -38.27 25.74
N GLN A 68 17.53 -36.97 25.88
CA GLN A 68 16.54 -36.02 26.41
C GLN A 68 15.46 -35.73 25.37
N ASP A 69 14.22 -35.82 25.77
CA ASP A 69 13.09 -35.25 25.01
C ASP A 69 13.10 -33.69 25.05
N THR A 70 12.18 -33.08 24.33
CA THR A 70 12.10 -31.61 24.23
C THR A 70 11.93 -30.91 25.59
N ASP A 71 11.14 -31.48 26.49
CA ASP A 71 10.87 -30.88 27.80
C ASP A 71 12.13 -30.95 28.68
N GLN A 72 12.83 -32.08 28.64
CA GLN A 72 14.12 -32.27 29.31
C GLN A 72 15.20 -31.36 28.72
N LEU A 73 15.26 -31.23 27.38
CA LEU A 73 16.17 -30.30 26.71
C LEU A 73 15.93 -28.86 27.14
N LYS A 74 14.65 -28.40 27.13
CA LYS A 74 14.28 -27.05 27.57
C LYS A 74 14.72 -26.74 29.01
N ALA A 75 14.70 -27.74 29.90
CA ALA A 75 15.17 -27.59 31.25
C ALA A 75 16.69 -27.35 31.36
N LEU A 76 17.47 -27.72 30.35
CA LEU A 76 18.89 -27.48 30.27
C LEU A 76 19.27 -26.11 29.65
N LEU A 77 18.31 -25.45 28.97
CA LEU A 77 18.52 -24.14 28.37
C LEU A 77 18.63 -23.05 29.44
N ASP A 78 19.41 -22.02 29.19
CA ASP A 78 19.53 -20.87 30.07
C ASP A 78 18.24 -20.02 30.05
N LYS A 79 17.98 -19.27 31.14
CA LYS A 79 16.86 -18.34 31.21
C LYS A 79 16.94 -17.32 30.09
N GLY A 80 15.88 -17.23 29.30
CA GLY A 80 15.81 -16.34 28.14
C GLY A 80 15.97 -17.03 26.78
N HIS A 81 16.47 -18.27 26.74
CA HIS A 81 16.45 -19.07 25.52
C HIS A 81 15.09 -19.74 25.34
N THR A 82 14.37 -19.31 24.32
CA THR A 82 13.08 -19.91 23.93
C THR A 82 13.28 -20.75 22.69
N ALA A 83 12.86 -22.00 22.75
CA ALA A 83 12.77 -22.89 21.62
C ALA A 83 11.36 -23.47 21.55
N LYS A 84 10.72 -23.41 20.40
CA LYS A 84 9.39 -23.97 20.19
C LYS A 84 9.51 -25.23 19.36
N GLU A 85 8.96 -26.35 19.85
CA GLU A 85 8.82 -27.55 19.03
C GLU A 85 7.61 -27.41 18.12
N VAL A 86 7.77 -27.79 16.85
CA VAL A 86 6.75 -27.57 15.84
C VAL A 86 6.38 -28.86 15.12
N ALA A 87 5.07 -29.04 14.92
CA ALA A 87 4.50 -30.14 14.17
C ALA A 87 4.33 -29.80 12.68
N GLY A 88 4.11 -30.80 11.84
CA GLY A 88 3.80 -30.62 10.43
C GLY A 88 5.00 -30.49 9.50
N VAL A 89 6.24 -30.60 10.00
CA VAL A 89 7.44 -30.56 9.19
C VAL A 89 7.78 -31.97 8.68
N TYR A 90 7.90 -32.13 7.35
CA TYR A 90 8.15 -33.42 6.73
C TYR A 90 9.66 -33.70 6.62
N PHE A 91 10.12 -34.83 7.17
CA PHE A 91 11.50 -35.32 7.08
C PHE A 91 11.59 -36.62 6.31
N ALA A 92 12.68 -36.79 5.57
CA ALA A 92 13.02 -38.04 4.88
C ALA A 92 14.47 -38.41 5.14
N VAL A 93 14.72 -39.71 5.35
CA VAL A 93 16.08 -40.26 5.58
C VAL A 93 16.69 -40.69 4.27
N LYS A 94 17.96 -40.33 4.06
CA LYS A 94 18.75 -40.61 2.85
C LYS A 94 20.07 -41.25 3.21
N TYR A 95 20.53 -42.24 2.42
CA TYR A 95 21.85 -42.80 2.58
C TYR A 95 22.91 -41.75 2.23
N ASN A 96 23.90 -41.57 3.12
CA ASN A 96 25.04 -40.67 2.90
C ASN A 96 26.36 -41.45 2.64
N SER A 97 26.30 -42.77 2.69
CA SER A 97 27.45 -43.63 2.43
C SER A 97 27.07 -44.96 1.75
N GLY A 98 28.03 -45.69 1.23
CA GLY A 98 27.84 -46.99 0.59
C GLY A 98 27.19 -46.91 -0.81
N ASP A 99 26.79 -48.08 -1.34
CA ASP A 99 26.25 -48.24 -2.71
C ASP A 99 24.90 -47.51 -2.94
N ASN A 100 24.21 -47.18 -1.86
CA ASN A 100 22.94 -46.48 -1.91
C ASN A 100 23.08 -44.99 -1.64
N LYS A 101 24.29 -44.45 -1.58
CA LYS A 101 24.50 -43.01 -1.32
C LYS A 101 23.61 -42.13 -2.23
N GLY A 102 22.90 -41.18 -1.63
CA GLY A 102 22.01 -40.24 -2.31
C GLY A 102 20.60 -40.77 -2.55
N LYS A 103 20.29 -42.03 -2.25
CA LYS A 103 18.95 -42.60 -2.35
C LYS A 103 18.20 -42.47 -1.00
N TYR A 104 16.89 -42.39 -1.05
CA TYR A 104 16.05 -42.38 0.15
C TYR A 104 15.94 -43.78 0.74
N VAL A 105 15.95 -43.84 2.07
CA VAL A 105 15.77 -45.08 2.81
C VAL A 105 14.31 -45.50 2.75
N THR A 106 14.06 -46.78 2.45
CA THR A 106 12.76 -47.44 2.59
C THR A 106 12.78 -48.47 3.68
N ILE A 107 11.65 -48.75 4.30
CA ILE A 107 11.52 -49.69 5.39
C ILE A 107 10.27 -50.57 5.21
N ASN A 108 10.42 -51.87 5.43
CA ASN A 108 9.31 -52.78 5.64
C ASN A 108 9.29 -53.17 7.13
N GLU A 109 8.21 -52.83 7.80
CA GLU A 109 7.98 -53.02 9.23
C GLU A 109 6.91 -54.08 9.51
N ALA A 110 6.73 -55.06 8.63
CA ALA A 110 5.83 -56.18 8.90
C ALA A 110 6.22 -56.89 10.22
N ASP A 111 7.55 -56.99 10.48
CA ASP A 111 8.10 -57.30 11.80
C ASP A 111 8.86 -56.05 12.32
N LYS A 112 8.30 -55.37 13.31
CA LYS A 112 8.92 -54.17 13.91
C LYS A 112 10.22 -54.43 14.64
N GLU A 113 10.40 -55.67 15.10
CA GLU A 113 11.60 -56.06 15.79
C GLU A 113 12.75 -56.38 14.83
N ASN A 114 12.43 -56.78 13.58
CA ASN A 114 13.41 -57.10 12.53
C ASN A 114 13.03 -56.39 11.21
N PRO A 115 13.06 -55.06 11.15
CA PRO A 115 12.69 -54.31 9.95
C PRO A 115 13.68 -54.57 8.80
N VAL A 116 13.16 -54.56 7.58
CA VAL A 116 13.97 -54.71 6.37
C VAL A 116 14.10 -53.36 5.67
N TYR A 117 15.33 -52.93 5.40
CA TYR A 117 15.60 -51.63 4.75
C TYR A 117 15.90 -51.80 3.27
N GLY A 118 15.50 -50.85 2.49
CA GLY A 118 15.79 -50.75 1.05
C GLY A 118 16.10 -49.30 0.65
N ALA A 119 16.19 -49.07 -0.64
CA ALA A 119 16.50 -47.73 -1.15
C ALA A 119 15.68 -47.40 -2.41
N VAL A 120 15.29 -46.13 -2.56
CA VAL A 120 14.61 -45.59 -3.74
C VAL A 120 15.28 -44.30 -4.18
N ALA A 121 15.34 -44.05 -5.49
CA ALA A 121 16.08 -42.88 -6.03
C ALA A 121 15.39 -41.55 -5.78
N SER A 122 14.06 -41.51 -5.65
CA SER A 122 13.28 -40.32 -5.43
C SER A 122 12.13 -40.56 -4.45
N LEU A 123 11.58 -39.48 -3.85
CA LEU A 123 10.45 -39.55 -2.92
C LEU A 123 9.17 -40.10 -3.53
N ASP A 124 9.00 -39.93 -4.85
CA ASP A 124 7.83 -40.39 -5.59
C ASP A 124 8.16 -41.62 -6.45
N GLY A 125 9.35 -42.26 -6.21
CA GLY A 125 9.77 -43.45 -6.91
C GLY A 125 8.95 -44.69 -6.51
N GLN A 126 8.97 -45.73 -7.38
CA GLN A 126 8.31 -46.98 -7.08
C GLN A 126 8.99 -47.65 -5.90
N LEU A 127 8.25 -47.94 -4.85
CA LEU A 127 8.73 -48.56 -3.63
C LEU A 127 8.81 -50.08 -3.82
N PRO A 128 9.78 -50.77 -3.16
CA PRO A 128 9.78 -52.24 -3.06
C PRO A 128 8.49 -52.73 -2.39
N ASP A 129 8.10 -53.96 -2.70
CA ASP A 129 6.87 -54.56 -2.14
C ASP A 129 6.87 -54.56 -0.59
N GLY A 130 5.80 -54.04 -0.02
CA GLY A 130 5.64 -53.92 1.43
C GLY A 130 6.50 -52.86 2.11
N HIS A 131 7.27 -52.07 1.35
CA HIS A 131 8.07 -50.97 1.89
C HIS A 131 7.31 -49.64 1.86
N LYS A 132 7.62 -48.80 2.83
CA LYS A 132 7.29 -47.36 2.85
C LYS A 132 8.58 -46.55 2.91
N LEU A 133 8.54 -45.26 2.62
CA LEU A 133 9.67 -44.37 2.89
C LEU A 133 9.92 -44.27 4.39
N LEU A 134 11.18 -44.25 4.80
CA LEU A 134 11.56 -43.85 6.15
C LEU A 134 11.48 -42.31 6.23
N ALA A 135 10.24 -41.84 6.26
CA ALA A 135 9.90 -40.41 6.16
C ALA A 135 8.54 -40.17 6.82
N GLY A 136 8.28 -38.91 7.18
CA GLY A 136 6.97 -38.49 7.73
C GLY A 136 7.01 -37.09 8.28
N LYS A 137 5.85 -36.65 8.81
CA LYS A 137 5.67 -35.31 9.40
C LYS A 137 5.85 -35.38 10.93
N THR A 138 6.49 -34.34 11.47
CA THR A 138 6.54 -34.17 12.93
C THR A 138 5.13 -33.97 13.49
N GLU A 139 4.90 -34.54 14.66
CA GLU A 139 3.75 -34.31 15.51
C GLU A 139 4.15 -33.43 16.70
N ALA A 140 3.27 -33.24 17.68
CA ALA A 140 3.52 -32.38 18.84
C ALA A 140 4.75 -32.79 19.69
N LYS A 141 5.19 -34.05 19.55
CA LYS A 141 6.38 -34.60 20.22
C LYS A 141 7.40 -35.17 19.23
N GLY A 142 7.50 -34.55 18.07
CA GLY A 142 8.43 -34.97 17.00
C GLY A 142 7.90 -36.10 16.14
N ILE A 143 8.82 -36.73 15.40
CA ILE A 143 8.59 -37.96 14.61
C ILE A 143 9.61 -39.02 14.95
N GLU A 144 9.15 -40.21 15.27
CA GLU A 144 10.04 -41.36 15.55
C GLU A 144 10.24 -42.20 14.30
N PHE A 145 11.51 -42.45 13.97
CA PHE A 145 11.95 -43.37 12.95
C PHE A 145 12.48 -44.65 13.59
N ASN A 146 11.93 -45.80 13.20
CA ASN A 146 12.53 -47.10 13.54
C ASN A 146 13.83 -47.25 12.78
N THR A 147 14.95 -47.36 13.51
CA THR A 147 16.29 -47.48 12.98
C THR A 147 16.99 -48.76 13.43
N LYS A 148 16.22 -49.68 14.03
CA LYS A 148 16.75 -50.94 14.57
C LYS A 148 17.47 -51.73 13.50
N GLY A 149 18.74 -51.98 13.70
CA GLY A 149 19.59 -52.73 12.77
C GLY A 149 20.13 -51.90 11.59
N LEU A 150 19.70 -50.66 11.40
CA LEU A 150 20.24 -49.77 10.38
C LEU A 150 21.63 -49.29 10.80
N LYS A 151 22.61 -49.35 9.87
CA LYS A 151 24.02 -49.00 10.14
C LYS A 151 24.59 -48.19 8.99
N GLY A 152 25.44 -47.21 9.32
CA GLY A 152 26.12 -46.34 8.36
C GLY A 152 25.81 -44.85 8.54
N ASN A 153 26.16 -44.07 7.53
CA ASN A 153 25.94 -42.63 7.55
C ASN A 153 24.68 -42.26 6.78
N PHE A 154 23.85 -41.41 7.38
CA PHE A 154 22.57 -40.99 6.82
C PHE A 154 22.42 -39.46 6.91
N LEU A 155 21.71 -38.89 5.95
CA LEU A 155 21.22 -37.52 5.95
C LEU A 155 19.72 -37.57 6.22
N ILE A 156 19.26 -36.81 7.19
CA ILE A 156 17.84 -36.57 7.40
C ILE A 156 17.53 -35.17 6.84
N GLU A 157 16.78 -35.17 5.75
CA GLU A 157 16.42 -33.94 5.00
C GLU A 157 15.03 -33.51 5.35
N GLU A 158 14.86 -32.21 5.56
CA GLU A 158 13.53 -31.56 5.61
C GLU A 158 13.04 -31.35 4.18
N ILE A 159 11.80 -31.78 3.90
CA ILE A 159 11.17 -31.65 2.59
C ILE A 159 10.08 -30.60 2.70
N HIS A 160 10.41 -29.36 2.35
CA HIS A 160 9.49 -28.21 2.46
C HIS A 160 8.18 -28.42 1.69
N GLU A 161 8.26 -28.96 0.48
CA GLU A 161 7.10 -29.20 -0.41
C GLU A 161 6.05 -30.15 0.20
N LYS A 162 6.46 -30.98 1.17
CA LYS A 162 5.59 -31.93 1.88
C LYS A 162 5.27 -31.49 3.31
N SER A 163 5.87 -30.39 3.77
CA SER A 163 5.62 -29.84 5.11
C SER A 163 4.31 -29.05 5.12
N SER A 164 3.62 -29.06 6.25
CA SER A 164 2.38 -28.31 6.49
C SER A 164 2.46 -27.46 7.76
N TYR A 165 3.69 -27.16 8.20
CA TYR A 165 3.91 -26.33 9.38
C TYR A 165 3.43 -24.90 9.14
N VAL A 166 2.72 -24.38 10.12
CA VAL A 166 2.24 -22.99 10.16
C VAL A 166 2.77 -22.36 11.44
N GLY A 167 3.37 -21.15 11.34
CA GLY A 167 3.84 -20.38 12.48
C GLY A 167 2.72 -19.94 13.42
N ASP A 168 3.07 -19.26 14.52
CA ASP A 168 2.10 -18.76 15.52
C ASP A 168 1.09 -17.76 14.96
N ASP A 169 1.50 -17.05 13.90
CA ASP A 169 0.72 -16.09 13.15
C ASP A 169 -0.13 -16.71 12.03
N GLY A 170 -0.14 -18.03 11.90
CA GLY A 170 -0.85 -18.75 10.85
C GLY A 170 -0.10 -18.82 9.53
N GLU A 171 1.18 -18.43 9.48
CA GLU A 171 2.00 -18.43 8.28
C GLU A 171 2.87 -19.67 8.15
N ALA A 172 3.08 -20.15 6.90
CA ALA A 172 3.98 -21.24 6.63
C ALA A 172 5.45 -20.80 6.77
N ILE A 173 6.28 -21.60 7.43
CA ILE A 173 7.73 -21.39 7.45
C ILE A 173 8.32 -22.15 6.27
N THR A 174 8.66 -21.44 5.20
CA THR A 174 9.02 -22.09 3.94
C THR A 174 10.43 -21.83 3.47
N ASP A 175 11.17 -20.85 4.00
CA ASP A 175 12.24 -20.27 3.20
C ASP A 175 13.64 -20.42 3.75
N SER A 176 13.80 -20.86 4.98
CA SER A 176 15.13 -21.24 5.45
C SER A 176 15.45 -22.66 5.00
N LYS A 177 16.51 -22.82 4.21
CA LYS A 177 17.02 -24.14 3.88
C LYS A 177 17.35 -24.89 5.17
N ALA A 178 16.55 -25.90 5.49
CA ALA A 178 16.90 -26.81 6.57
C ALA A 178 18.24 -27.45 6.25
N VAL A 179 19.21 -27.31 7.15
CA VAL A 179 20.45 -28.05 7.02
C VAL A 179 20.15 -29.51 7.32
N PRO A 180 20.45 -30.44 6.41
CA PRO A 180 20.24 -31.83 6.67
C PRO A 180 20.97 -32.26 7.93
N VAL A 181 20.34 -33.10 8.74
CA VAL A 181 21.00 -33.70 9.90
C VAL A 181 21.84 -34.88 9.44
N ASP A 182 23.16 -34.78 9.58
CA ASP A 182 24.07 -35.90 9.31
C ASP A 182 24.18 -36.77 10.59
N ILE A 183 23.82 -38.05 10.46
CA ILE A 183 23.90 -39.00 11.57
C ILE A 183 24.62 -40.29 11.18
N THR A 184 25.38 -40.81 12.12
CA THR A 184 26.00 -42.15 12.00
C THR A 184 25.29 -43.10 12.94
N LEU A 185 24.74 -44.19 12.41
CA LEU A 185 24.10 -45.23 13.19
C LEU A 185 24.98 -46.45 13.35
N PRO A 186 25.02 -47.09 14.55
CA PRO A 186 24.36 -46.67 15.77
C PRO A 186 24.94 -45.37 16.35
N LEU A 187 24.07 -44.55 16.97
CA LEU A 187 24.51 -43.39 17.74
C LEU A 187 25.18 -43.83 19.03
N VAL A 188 26.28 -43.18 19.39
CA VAL A 188 27.05 -43.46 20.60
C VAL A 188 27.32 -42.19 21.37
N ASN A 189 27.26 -42.26 22.71
CA ASN A 189 27.71 -41.23 23.63
C ASN A 189 28.72 -41.81 24.61
N ASP A 190 29.11 -41.08 25.66
CA ASP A 190 30.07 -41.54 26.68
C ASP A 190 29.62 -42.79 27.45
N ASP A 191 28.31 -43.04 27.47
CA ASP A 191 27.70 -44.20 28.15
C ASP A 191 27.54 -45.41 27.22
N GLY A 192 27.90 -45.28 25.93
CA GLY A 192 27.80 -46.34 24.91
C GLY A 192 26.77 -46.08 23.84
N VAL A 193 26.11 -47.14 23.32
CA VAL A 193 25.14 -46.99 22.25
C VAL A 193 23.82 -46.41 22.79
N VAL A 194 23.36 -45.28 22.21
CA VAL A 194 22.09 -44.68 22.48
C VAL A 194 20.99 -45.47 21.79
N GLU A 195 20.16 -46.19 22.57
CA GLU A 195 19.12 -47.05 22.01
C GLU A 195 17.94 -46.22 21.43
N ASN A 196 17.49 -45.18 22.13
CA ASN A 196 16.44 -44.28 21.68
C ASN A 196 17.01 -42.86 21.69
N ALA A 197 17.30 -42.34 20.51
CA ALA A 197 17.95 -41.07 20.36
C ALA A 197 16.96 -39.95 20.04
N HIS A 198 17.20 -38.74 20.57
CA HIS A 198 16.48 -37.55 20.29
C HIS A 198 17.37 -36.55 19.54
N VAL A 199 16.92 -36.08 18.38
CA VAL A 199 17.67 -35.21 17.49
C VAL A 199 16.89 -33.95 17.22
N TYR A 200 17.55 -32.78 17.27
CA TYR A 200 16.92 -31.47 17.24
C TYR A 200 17.38 -30.65 16.04
N PRO A 201 16.83 -30.88 14.81
CA PRO A 201 17.01 -29.93 13.72
C PRO A 201 16.41 -28.57 14.08
N LYS A 202 17.17 -27.52 13.79
CA LYS A 202 16.82 -26.14 14.18
C LYS A 202 16.71 -25.28 12.94
N ASN A 203 15.70 -24.43 12.90
CA ASN A 203 15.60 -23.36 11.93
C ASN A 203 15.37 -22.04 12.68
N THR A 204 15.76 -20.95 12.03
CA THR A 204 15.32 -19.62 12.42
C THR A 204 14.03 -19.31 11.69
N GLU A 205 13.13 -18.59 12.33
CA GLU A 205 12.01 -17.91 11.65
C GLU A 205 12.56 -16.65 10.95
N GLU A 206 13.40 -16.82 9.96
CA GLU A 206 13.83 -15.71 9.11
C GLU A 206 12.89 -15.62 7.92
N LYS A 207 12.03 -14.59 7.95
CA LYS A 207 11.18 -14.23 6.82
C LYS A 207 11.85 -13.12 6.02
N PRO A 208 11.57 -13.01 4.73
CA PRO A 208 11.87 -11.78 4.00
C PRO A 208 11.22 -10.59 4.69
N GLN A 209 11.81 -9.43 4.47
CA GLN A 209 11.28 -8.16 4.97
C GLN A 209 11.20 -7.18 3.81
N ILE A 210 10.15 -6.38 3.76
CA ILE A 210 9.94 -5.39 2.72
C ILE A 210 9.59 -4.05 3.35
N ASP A 211 10.16 -2.97 2.84
CA ASP A 211 9.77 -1.61 3.18
C ASP A 211 9.64 -0.77 1.93
N LYS A 212 8.73 0.21 1.95
CA LYS A 212 8.46 1.14 0.86
C LYS A 212 8.43 2.55 1.41
N ASN A 213 9.16 3.46 0.75
CA ASN A 213 9.14 4.87 1.09
C ASN A 213 9.33 5.74 -0.15
N PHE A 214 9.27 7.06 0.01
CA PHE A 214 9.74 7.94 -1.06
C PHE A 214 11.24 7.76 -1.27
N LEU A 215 11.69 7.90 -2.50
CA LEU A 215 13.11 7.93 -2.81
C LEU A 215 13.75 9.12 -2.08
N LYS A 216 14.90 8.90 -1.46
CA LYS A 216 15.72 9.96 -0.89
C LYS A 216 16.08 11.01 -1.95
N ASP A 217 16.23 12.25 -1.55
CA ASP A 217 16.59 13.38 -2.43
C ASP A 217 15.53 13.67 -3.51
N ASN A 218 14.25 13.60 -3.14
CA ASN A 218 13.12 13.97 -3.99
C ASN A 218 12.71 15.44 -3.78
N GLU A 219 11.84 15.95 -4.66
CA GLU A 219 11.32 17.34 -4.62
C GLU A 219 10.04 17.49 -3.78
N LEU A 220 9.67 16.49 -2.98
CA LEU A 220 8.51 16.58 -2.12
C LEU A 220 8.80 17.46 -0.89
N THR A 221 7.77 17.99 -0.27
CA THR A 221 7.88 18.99 0.78
C THR A 221 8.76 18.57 1.96
N ALA A 222 9.66 19.43 2.41
CA ALA A 222 10.71 19.14 3.39
C ALA A 222 10.25 18.56 4.74
N ALA A 223 9.04 18.90 5.21
CA ALA A 223 8.51 18.35 6.47
C ALA A 223 8.28 16.82 6.43
N GLU A 224 8.10 16.26 5.25
CA GLU A 224 7.84 14.83 5.02
C GLU A 224 9.11 14.06 4.67
N GLN A 225 10.19 14.74 4.33
CA GLN A 225 11.44 14.13 3.88
C GLN A 225 12.17 13.37 4.97
N GLU A 226 12.08 13.80 6.23
CA GLU A 226 12.71 13.07 7.34
C GLU A 226 12.16 11.64 7.46
N ALA A 227 10.87 11.45 7.19
CA ALA A 227 10.27 10.12 7.13
C ALA A 227 10.71 9.33 5.88
N ALA A 228 10.90 10.01 4.74
CA ALA A 228 11.36 9.40 3.50
C ALA A 228 12.78 8.83 3.60
N ASP A 229 13.64 9.41 4.46
CA ASP A 229 15.01 8.93 4.69
C ASP A 229 15.10 7.59 5.45
N LYS A 230 13.99 7.06 5.94
CA LYS A 230 13.96 5.90 6.86
C LYS A 230 13.48 4.61 6.20
N LEU A 231 14.05 4.24 5.07
CA LEU A 231 13.81 2.91 4.52
C LEU A 231 14.53 1.85 5.37
N LYS A 232 13.79 1.05 6.14
CA LYS A 232 14.34 0.10 7.09
C LYS A 232 13.86 -1.33 6.85
N VAL A 233 14.82 -2.24 6.84
CA VAL A 233 14.61 -3.68 6.93
C VAL A 233 15.61 -4.24 7.97
N GLY A 234 15.32 -5.40 8.56
CA GLY A 234 16.20 -6.04 9.54
C GLY A 234 15.64 -6.06 10.97
N ALA A 235 16.47 -6.10 11.99
CA ALA A 235 16.11 -6.40 13.37
C ALA A 235 14.97 -5.54 13.96
N ASP A 236 14.86 -4.29 13.55
CA ASP A 236 13.84 -3.35 14.06
C ASP A 236 12.61 -3.25 13.14
N TYR A 237 12.49 -4.12 12.15
CA TYR A 237 11.45 -4.04 11.13
C TYR A 237 10.03 -3.96 11.72
N ASN A 238 9.67 -4.88 12.60
CA ASN A 238 8.31 -4.93 13.18
C ASN A 238 7.96 -3.69 14.02
N ASN A 239 8.96 -3.05 14.64
CA ASN A 239 8.77 -1.83 15.40
C ASN A 239 8.72 -0.59 14.51
N TYR A 240 9.16 -0.71 13.27
CA TYR A 240 9.29 0.38 12.33
C TYR A 240 8.09 0.55 11.40
N GLN A 241 7.28 -0.51 11.15
CA GLN A 241 6.08 -0.42 10.29
C GLN A 241 5.02 0.51 10.91
N GLU A 242 5.48 1.73 11.21
CA GLU A 242 4.66 2.81 11.71
C GLU A 242 3.98 3.56 10.55
N LYS A 243 3.14 4.52 10.92
CA LYS A 243 2.49 5.40 9.98
C LYS A 243 3.52 6.19 9.17
N LYS A 244 3.51 6.01 7.86
CA LYS A 244 4.37 6.75 6.93
C LYS A 244 3.88 8.19 6.76
N ALA A 245 4.80 9.05 6.32
CA ALA A 245 4.49 10.44 6.01
C ALA A 245 3.49 10.58 4.85
N THR A 246 2.73 11.67 4.88
CA THR A 246 1.90 12.12 3.76
C THR A 246 2.50 13.40 3.21
N ALA A 247 3.08 13.31 2.01
CA ALA A 247 3.66 14.47 1.32
C ALA A 247 2.57 15.30 0.64
N LYS A 248 2.85 16.58 0.46
CA LYS A 248 2.00 17.51 -0.27
C LYS A 248 2.43 17.54 -1.74
N ALA A 249 1.47 17.61 -2.63
CA ALA A 249 1.73 17.62 -4.06
C ALA A 249 0.68 18.44 -4.80
N GLU A 250 0.98 18.78 -6.05
CA GLU A 250 0.03 19.35 -6.99
C GLU A 250 -0.10 18.44 -8.23
N ILE A 251 -1.09 18.67 -9.06
CA ILE A 251 -1.29 17.93 -10.32
C ILE A 251 -0.04 18.05 -11.18
N GLY A 252 0.47 16.90 -11.66
CA GLY A 252 1.69 16.80 -12.46
C GLY A 252 2.96 16.57 -11.64
N LYS A 253 2.89 16.63 -10.32
CA LYS A 253 4.05 16.37 -9.46
C LYS A 253 4.53 14.93 -9.59
N ASN A 254 5.83 14.77 -9.81
CA ASN A 254 6.47 13.46 -9.79
C ASN A 254 6.67 12.98 -8.37
N VAL A 255 6.25 11.74 -8.09
CA VAL A 255 6.34 11.07 -6.79
C VAL A 255 7.25 9.86 -6.92
N PRO A 256 8.53 9.96 -6.53
CA PRO A 256 9.47 8.85 -6.66
C PRO A 256 9.42 7.93 -5.45
N TYR A 257 9.39 6.62 -5.71
CA TYR A 257 9.34 5.56 -4.70
C TYR A 257 10.61 4.72 -4.70
N GLU A 258 10.95 4.21 -3.52
CA GLU A 258 11.95 3.18 -3.32
C GLU A 258 11.37 2.06 -2.48
N VAL A 259 11.51 0.81 -2.95
CA VAL A 259 11.16 -0.41 -2.22
C VAL A 259 12.42 -1.19 -1.95
N LYS A 260 12.61 -1.62 -0.71
CA LYS A 260 13.72 -2.48 -0.32
C LYS A 260 13.19 -3.78 0.25
N THR A 261 13.62 -4.89 -0.33
CA THR A 261 13.27 -6.23 0.14
C THR A 261 14.54 -6.97 0.54
N GLU A 262 14.62 -7.45 1.77
CA GLU A 262 15.72 -8.30 2.24
C GLU A 262 15.27 -9.75 2.26
N ILE A 263 15.95 -10.58 1.48
CA ILE A 263 15.75 -12.02 1.39
C ILE A 263 16.79 -12.70 2.28
N PRO A 264 16.39 -13.55 3.24
CA PRO A 264 17.33 -14.22 4.16
C PRO A 264 18.40 -15.04 3.44
N ALA A 265 19.54 -15.20 4.08
CA ALA A 265 20.61 -16.08 3.60
C ALA A 265 20.08 -17.52 3.40
N LYS A 266 20.61 -18.20 2.38
CA LYS A 266 20.28 -19.61 2.06
C LYS A 266 18.83 -19.87 1.68
N SER A 267 18.04 -18.82 1.39
CA SER A 267 16.70 -18.97 0.82
C SER A 267 16.71 -19.81 -0.46
N ASN A 268 15.61 -20.51 -0.70
CA ASN A 268 15.42 -21.34 -1.89
C ASN A 268 14.01 -21.11 -2.45
N LEU A 269 13.75 -19.86 -2.84
CA LEU A 269 12.46 -19.42 -3.34
C LEU A 269 12.16 -20.02 -4.72
N LYS A 270 10.91 -20.41 -4.95
CA LYS A 270 10.33 -20.67 -6.27
C LYS A 270 9.37 -19.57 -6.69
N GLU A 271 8.99 -18.72 -5.73
CA GLU A 271 8.19 -17.51 -5.93
C GLU A 271 8.90 -16.31 -5.32
N ALA A 272 9.08 -15.25 -6.11
CA ALA A 272 9.49 -13.92 -5.68
C ALA A 272 8.81 -12.92 -6.61
N HIS A 273 7.67 -12.37 -6.15
CA HIS A 273 6.76 -11.57 -6.95
C HIS A 273 6.36 -10.31 -6.19
N TRP A 274 6.66 -9.14 -6.76
CA TRP A 274 6.23 -7.83 -6.31
C TRP A 274 5.08 -7.38 -7.19
N ASP A 275 3.93 -7.13 -6.58
CA ASP A 275 2.74 -6.61 -7.25
C ASP A 275 2.40 -5.24 -6.68
N ASP A 276 2.47 -4.21 -7.51
CA ASP A 276 2.30 -2.79 -7.16
C ASP A 276 1.02 -2.24 -7.76
N ILE A 277 0.24 -1.51 -6.99
CA ILE A 277 -1.00 -0.91 -7.45
C ILE A 277 -1.26 0.44 -6.80
N MET A 278 -1.69 1.39 -7.61
CA MET A 278 -1.95 2.78 -7.22
C MET A 278 -3.43 3.09 -7.16
N THR A 279 -3.82 4.04 -6.29
CA THR A 279 -5.13 4.68 -6.33
C THR A 279 -5.28 5.54 -7.58
N GLU A 280 -6.52 5.92 -7.93
CA GLU A 280 -6.81 6.56 -9.23
C GLU A 280 -6.11 7.90 -9.46
N GLY A 281 -5.80 8.64 -8.39
CA GLY A 281 -5.11 9.93 -8.46
C GLY A 281 -3.62 9.86 -8.77
N LEU A 282 -3.07 8.64 -8.91
CA LEU A 282 -1.68 8.40 -9.33
C LEU A 282 -1.64 7.68 -10.68
N THR A 283 -0.65 8.04 -11.49
CA THR A 283 -0.31 7.37 -12.75
C THR A 283 1.13 6.88 -12.68
N TYR A 284 1.33 5.57 -12.80
CA TYR A 284 2.67 4.98 -12.84
C TYR A 284 3.41 5.37 -14.10
N ASN A 285 4.68 5.82 -13.97
CA ASN A 285 5.48 6.35 -15.08
C ASN A 285 6.21 5.27 -15.90
N GLN A 286 6.06 3.98 -15.56
CA GLN A 286 6.68 2.83 -16.23
C GLN A 286 8.21 2.91 -16.31
N ASP A 287 8.83 3.43 -15.26
CA ASP A 287 10.26 3.73 -15.17
C ASP A 287 11.00 2.82 -14.14
N LEU A 288 10.45 1.61 -13.88
CA LEU A 288 10.99 0.68 -12.89
C LEU A 288 12.44 0.31 -13.18
N LYS A 289 13.28 0.50 -12.16
CA LYS A 289 14.65 0.00 -12.08
C LYS A 289 14.76 -1.02 -10.98
N VAL A 290 15.37 -2.16 -11.27
CA VAL A 290 15.54 -3.28 -10.33
C VAL A 290 17.01 -3.52 -10.10
N THR A 291 17.43 -3.56 -8.82
CA THR A 291 18.79 -3.98 -8.45
C THR A 291 18.75 -5.14 -7.48
N ILE A 292 19.72 -6.03 -7.58
CA ILE A 292 19.97 -7.13 -6.64
C ILE A 292 21.38 -6.96 -6.09
N ASP A 293 21.52 -6.77 -4.79
CA ASP A 293 22.80 -6.47 -4.11
C ASP A 293 23.56 -5.30 -4.79
N GLY A 294 22.83 -4.24 -5.21
CA GLY A 294 23.38 -3.07 -5.88
C GLY A 294 23.73 -3.26 -7.35
N VAL A 295 23.48 -4.44 -7.93
CA VAL A 295 23.70 -4.71 -9.36
C VAL A 295 22.37 -4.61 -10.10
N GLU A 296 22.29 -3.71 -11.07
CA GLU A 296 21.08 -3.54 -11.89
C GLU A 296 20.82 -4.79 -12.74
N ILE A 297 19.58 -5.21 -12.81
CA ILE A 297 19.10 -6.28 -13.67
C ILE A 297 18.03 -5.75 -14.62
N THR A 298 17.92 -6.36 -15.77
CA THR A 298 16.82 -6.12 -16.71
C THR A 298 15.85 -7.30 -16.63
N PRO A 299 14.64 -7.10 -16.09
CA PRO A 299 13.60 -8.14 -16.15
C PRO A 299 13.27 -8.50 -17.59
N THR A 300 12.95 -9.77 -17.83
CA THR A 300 12.45 -10.22 -19.14
C THR A 300 10.99 -9.81 -19.33
N GLN A 301 10.47 -9.93 -20.54
CA GLN A 301 9.07 -9.63 -20.84
C GLN A 301 8.08 -10.52 -20.07
N ASP A 302 8.48 -11.75 -19.74
CA ASP A 302 7.65 -12.68 -18.95
C ASP A 302 7.73 -12.40 -17.44
N GLU A 303 8.73 -11.61 -16.99
CA GLU A 303 8.92 -11.26 -15.59
C GLU A 303 8.25 -9.95 -15.19
N LEU A 304 7.99 -9.03 -16.13
CA LEU A 304 7.48 -7.69 -15.85
C LEU A 304 6.28 -7.35 -16.70
N GLU A 305 5.13 -7.18 -16.05
CA GLU A 305 3.92 -6.60 -16.62
C GLU A 305 3.71 -5.20 -16.04
N GLN A 306 3.39 -4.21 -16.89
CA GLN A 306 3.21 -2.82 -16.50
C GLN A 306 1.93 -2.25 -17.08
N THR A 307 1.22 -1.46 -16.27
CA THR A 307 0.02 -0.70 -16.66
C THR A 307 0.17 0.74 -16.17
N GLU A 308 -0.77 1.61 -16.45
CA GLU A 308 -0.82 2.95 -15.85
C GLU A 308 -1.09 2.94 -14.33
N LYS A 309 -1.54 1.81 -13.78
CA LYS A 309 -1.91 1.67 -12.36
C LYS A 309 -0.83 1.01 -11.49
N GLY A 310 0.27 0.57 -12.08
CA GLY A 310 1.35 -0.12 -11.37
C GLY A 310 1.99 -1.22 -12.20
N PHE A 311 2.68 -2.13 -11.53
CA PHE A 311 3.40 -3.22 -12.19
C PHE A 311 3.29 -4.53 -11.39
N SER A 312 3.51 -5.64 -12.10
CA SER A 312 3.71 -6.96 -11.55
C SER A 312 5.10 -7.46 -11.98
N LEU A 313 6.02 -7.60 -11.01
CA LEU A 313 7.38 -8.09 -11.24
C LEU A 313 7.53 -9.45 -10.61
N ARG A 314 7.65 -10.50 -11.41
CA ARG A 314 7.83 -11.89 -10.96
C ARG A 314 9.15 -12.43 -11.48
N LEU A 315 10.16 -12.49 -10.62
CA LEU A 315 11.47 -13.00 -11.01
C LEU A 315 11.43 -14.51 -11.29
N GLN A 316 12.06 -14.91 -12.40
CA GLN A 316 12.10 -16.28 -12.87
C GLN A 316 13.53 -16.65 -13.32
N GLY A 317 13.74 -17.91 -13.66
CA GLY A 317 14.97 -18.40 -14.29
C GLY A 317 16.25 -17.91 -13.61
N GLU A 318 17.11 -17.24 -14.37
CA GLU A 318 18.41 -16.75 -13.88
C GLU A 318 18.28 -15.59 -12.90
N ASN A 319 17.24 -14.73 -13.01
CA ASN A 319 17.03 -13.63 -12.07
C ASN A 319 16.57 -14.16 -10.69
N LEU A 320 15.68 -15.14 -10.65
CA LEU A 320 15.27 -15.79 -9.40
C LEU A 320 16.46 -16.54 -8.72
N LYS A 321 17.33 -17.17 -9.49
CA LYS A 321 18.52 -17.84 -8.96
C LYS A 321 19.50 -16.88 -8.25
N LYS A 322 19.46 -15.59 -8.59
CA LYS A 322 20.29 -14.58 -7.91
C LYS A 322 19.88 -14.39 -6.46
N LEU A 323 18.65 -14.68 -6.09
CA LEU A 323 18.14 -14.61 -4.72
C LEU A 323 18.47 -15.86 -3.89
N ASN A 324 18.71 -16.99 -4.54
CA ASN A 324 18.74 -18.30 -3.89
C ASN A 324 20.13 -18.79 -3.53
N GLY A 325 20.23 -19.54 -2.43
CA GLY A 325 21.45 -20.24 -2.01
C GLY A 325 22.63 -19.35 -1.61
N LYS A 326 22.40 -18.07 -1.35
CA LYS A 326 23.45 -17.11 -0.98
C LYS A 326 23.86 -17.30 0.50
N GLU A 327 25.14 -17.11 0.80
CA GLU A 327 25.66 -17.21 2.18
C GLU A 327 25.28 -15.99 3.05
N LYS A 328 24.82 -14.90 2.44
CA LYS A 328 24.34 -13.66 3.12
C LYS A 328 22.94 -13.34 2.63
N ALA A 329 22.22 -12.55 3.38
CA ALA A 329 20.97 -11.99 2.93
C ALA A 329 21.18 -11.21 1.62
N VAL A 330 20.20 -11.28 0.73
CA VAL A 330 20.17 -10.60 -0.58
C VAL A 330 19.23 -9.43 -0.48
N THR A 331 19.64 -8.28 -0.96
CA THR A 331 18.81 -7.07 -1.03
C THR A 331 18.32 -6.86 -2.45
N VAL A 332 17.00 -6.80 -2.62
CA VAL A 332 16.34 -6.34 -3.85
C VAL A 332 15.85 -4.93 -3.64
N GLU A 333 16.22 -4.02 -4.54
CA GLU A 333 15.72 -2.63 -4.53
C GLU A 333 14.97 -2.34 -5.81
N LEU A 334 13.78 -1.76 -5.67
CA LEU A 334 12.93 -1.28 -6.75
C LEU A 334 12.86 0.24 -6.66
N LYS A 335 13.18 0.95 -7.73
CA LYS A 335 13.07 2.41 -7.83
C LYS A 335 12.21 2.76 -9.02
N TYR A 336 11.19 3.57 -8.80
CA TYR A 336 10.22 3.96 -9.81
C TYR A 336 9.46 5.21 -9.39
N SER A 337 8.65 5.75 -10.27
CA SER A 337 7.88 6.94 -9.95
C SER A 337 6.43 6.88 -10.43
N ALA A 338 5.61 7.74 -9.84
CA ALA A 338 4.26 8.04 -10.28
C ALA A 338 4.07 9.55 -10.46
N THR A 339 3.08 9.93 -11.26
CA THR A 339 2.65 11.32 -11.41
C THR A 339 1.28 11.51 -10.76
N VAL A 340 1.13 12.55 -9.95
CA VAL A 340 -0.19 12.96 -9.42
C VAL A 340 -1.02 13.47 -10.60
N ASN A 341 -2.17 12.85 -10.84
CA ASN A 341 -3.05 13.20 -11.95
C ASN A 341 -4.32 13.96 -11.49
N SER A 342 -5.11 14.45 -12.44
CA SER A 342 -6.30 15.24 -12.18
C SER A 342 -7.48 14.50 -11.54
N LYS A 343 -7.39 13.19 -11.35
CA LYS A 343 -8.40 12.39 -10.62
C LYS A 343 -8.16 12.35 -9.11
N ALA A 344 -6.99 12.85 -8.65
CA ALA A 344 -6.72 12.98 -7.22
C ALA A 344 -7.74 13.93 -6.57
N ILE A 345 -8.28 13.51 -5.43
CA ILE A 345 -9.37 14.21 -4.76
C ILE A 345 -8.80 15.07 -3.63
N VAL A 346 -9.32 16.30 -3.52
CA VAL A 346 -8.87 17.25 -2.50
C VAL A 346 -8.99 16.66 -1.10
N ASP A 347 -7.91 16.79 -0.30
CA ASP A 347 -7.79 16.33 1.08
C ASP A 347 -7.92 14.79 1.29
N ILE A 348 -8.08 14.02 0.22
CA ILE A 348 -8.04 12.56 0.26
C ILE A 348 -6.66 12.10 -0.18
N PRO A 349 -5.88 11.40 0.66
CA PRO A 349 -4.56 10.92 0.27
C PRO A 349 -4.61 9.93 -0.88
N GLU A 350 -3.66 10.01 -1.79
CA GLU A 350 -3.39 8.99 -2.80
C GLU A 350 -2.31 8.05 -2.31
N ALA A 351 -2.54 6.76 -2.48
CA ALA A 351 -1.69 5.68 -2.01
C ALA A 351 -1.16 4.84 -3.18
N ASN A 352 0.04 4.33 -3.00
CA ASN A 352 0.66 3.36 -3.90
C ASN A 352 1.03 2.12 -3.09
N ASP A 353 0.22 1.08 -3.19
CA ASP A 353 0.35 -0.16 -2.45
C ASP A 353 1.34 -1.11 -3.12
N ILE A 354 2.03 -1.95 -2.36
CA ILE A 354 2.86 -3.04 -2.89
C ILE A 354 2.72 -4.28 -2.02
N THR A 355 2.70 -5.43 -2.68
CA THR A 355 2.68 -6.73 -2.00
C THR A 355 3.83 -7.58 -2.50
N PHE A 356 4.56 -8.23 -1.60
CA PHE A 356 5.60 -9.18 -1.93
C PHE A 356 5.12 -10.60 -1.64
N HIS A 357 4.91 -11.38 -2.69
CA HIS A 357 4.59 -12.81 -2.63
C HIS A 357 5.88 -13.61 -2.73
N TYR A 358 6.06 -14.56 -1.84
CA TYR A 358 7.27 -15.37 -1.79
C TYR A 358 6.96 -16.79 -1.31
N GLY A 359 7.83 -17.75 -1.61
CA GLY A 359 7.70 -19.12 -1.14
C GLY A 359 8.16 -20.17 -2.13
N ASN A 360 7.69 -21.40 -1.92
CA ASN A 360 8.13 -22.59 -2.68
C ASN A 360 7.11 -23.07 -3.72
N THR A 361 5.99 -22.41 -3.86
CA THR A 361 4.96 -22.72 -4.85
C THR A 361 4.71 -21.47 -5.71
N PRO A 362 4.77 -21.56 -7.05
CA PRO A 362 4.38 -20.45 -7.89
C PRO A 362 2.96 -19.98 -7.55
N SER A 363 2.81 -18.70 -7.24
CA SER A 363 1.57 -18.09 -6.77
C SER A 363 0.76 -17.48 -7.91
N LYS A 364 -0.58 -17.45 -7.77
CA LYS A 364 -1.48 -16.64 -8.58
C LYS A 364 -1.99 -15.42 -7.81
N GLY A 365 -1.61 -15.29 -6.54
CA GLY A 365 -1.98 -14.18 -5.70
C GLY A 365 -1.49 -12.84 -6.24
N ASN A 366 -2.23 -11.78 -5.93
CA ASN A 366 -1.90 -10.42 -6.27
C ASN A 366 -2.34 -9.44 -5.17
N THR A 367 -2.07 -8.16 -5.36
CA THR A 367 -2.45 -7.11 -4.41
C THR A 367 -3.96 -6.83 -4.44
N PRO A 368 -4.62 -6.64 -3.27
CA PRO A 368 -6.00 -6.18 -3.22
C PRO A 368 -6.17 -4.85 -3.99
N LYS A 369 -7.15 -4.79 -4.89
CA LYS A 369 -7.30 -3.68 -5.83
C LYS A 369 -8.14 -2.55 -5.27
N PRO A 370 -7.64 -1.28 -5.29
CA PRO A 370 -8.46 -0.11 -4.99
C PRO A 370 -9.64 -0.01 -5.95
N THR A 371 -10.86 0.08 -5.41
CA THR A 371 -12.11 0.10 -6.19
C THR A 371 -13.05 1.16 -5.62
N LYS A 372 -13.70 1.94 -6.47
CA LYS A 372 -14.78 2.85 -6.05
C LYS A 372 -16.07 2.08 -5.80
N PRO A 373 -16.89 2.52 -4.83
CA PRO A 373 -18.26 2.05 -4.72
C PRO A 373 -19.05 2.31 -6.01
N ASN A 374 -20.07 1.50 -6.25
CA ASN A 374 -21.04 1.77 -7.31
C ASN A 374 -21.86 3.05 -7.00
N ASP A 375 -22.82 3.39 -7.90
CA ASP A 375 -23.66 4.57 -7.75
C ASP A 375 -24.56 4.55 -6.48
N ASP A 376 -24.81 3.37 -5.93
CA ASP A 376 -25.57 3.19 -4.66
C ASP A 376 -24.67 3.28 -3.40
N GLY A 377 -23.36 3.49 -3.57
CA GLY A 377 -22.40 3.53 -2.46
C GLY A 377 -22.07 2.15 -1.91
N GLU A 378 -22.01 1.12 -2.76
CA GLU A 378 -21.80 -0.26 -2.37
C GLU A 378 -20.49 -0.83 -2.94
N ILE A 379 -19.81 -1.66 -2.13
CA ILE A 379 -18.74 -2.56 -2.54
C ILE A 379 -19.18 -3.99 -2.26
N LYS A 380 -19.13 -4.83 -3.28
CA LYS A 380 -19.46 -6.26 -3.20
C LYS A 380 -18.21 -7.12 -3.32
N VAL A 381 -18.06 -8.11 -2.45
CA VAL A 381 -17.10 -9.19 -2.63
C VAL A 381 -17.79 -10.45 -3.12
N GLU A 382 -17.25 -11.08 -4.15
CA GLU A 382 -17.64 -12.41 -4.62
C GLU A 382 -16.48 -13.38 -4.44
N LYS A 383 -16.71 -14.42 -3.64
CA LYS A 383 -15.70 -15.43 -3.30
C LYS A 383 -15.84 -16.67 -4.16
N THR A 384 -14.73 -17.07 -4.76
CA THR A 384 -14.61 -18.33 -5.49
C THR A 384 -13.40 -19.13 -5.01
N TRP A 385 -13.40 -20.42 -5.27
CA TRP A 385 -12.29 -21.34 -5.01
C TRP A 385 -11.88 -22.00 -6.32
N ASP A 386 -10.59 -22.01 -6.60
CA ASP A 386 -10.06 -22.62 -7.82
C ASP A 386 -10.41 -24.11 -7.86
N GLU A 387 -11.13 -24.52 -8.90
CA GLU A 387 -11.55 -25.92 -9.10
C GLU A 387 -10.35 -26.88 -9.23
N GLY A 388 -9.26 -26.42 -9.85
CA GLY A 388 -8.01 -27.17 -10.01
C GLY A 388 -7.34 -27.49 -8.67
N SER A 389 -7.56 -26.67 -7.66
CA SER A 389 -7.00 -26.80 -6.31
C SER A 389 -7.75 -27.82 -5.43
N LYS A 390 -8.89 -28.36 -5.86
CA LYS A 390 -9.69 -29.37 -5.15
C LYS A 390 -10.01 -29.01 -3.69
N PHE A 391 -10.56 -27.80 -3.50
CA PHE A 391 -11.10 -27.40 -2.20
C PHE A 391 -12.33 -28.23 -1.85
N VAL A 392 -12.47 -28.59 -0.59
CA VAL A 392 -13.62 -29.38 -0.08
C VAL A 392 -14.77 -28.46 0.35
N ASP A 393 -15.96 -29.04 0.52
CA ASP A 393 -17.09 -28.30 1.07
C ASP A 393 -16.81 -27.86 2.52
N GLY A 394 -17.31 -26.69 2.91
CA GLY A 394 -17.05 -26.08 4.21
C GLY A 394 -15.71 -25.35 4.31
N GLU A 395 -15.02 -25.09 3.18
CA GLU A 395 -13.95 -24.08 3.12
C GLU A 395 -14.54 -22.69 3.38
N TRP A 396 -13.76 -21.85 4.05
CA TRP A 396 -14.14 -20.47 4.32
C TRP A 396 -12.95 -19.53 4.26
N ALA A 397 -13.24 -18.26 4.01
CA ALA A 397 -12.30 -17.16 4.08
C ALA A 397 -12.96 -15.95 4.75
N LYS A 398 -12.17 -15.18 5.50
CA LYS A 398 -12.60 -13.94 6.15
C LYS A 398 -12.07 -12.73 5.39
N PHE A 399 -12.93 -11.76 5.22
CA PHE A 399 -12.64 -10.53 4.49
C PHE A 399 -12.93 -9.32 5.36
N LYS A 400 -12.11 -8.28 5.20
CA LYS A 400 -12.39 -6.94 5.73
C LYS A 400 -12.38 -5.91 4.61
N LEU A 401 -13.06 -4.80 4.85
CA LEU A 401 -13.03 -3.63 3.98
C LEU A 401 -12.04 -2.61 4.54
N VAL A 402 -11.13 -2.15 3.69
CA VAL A 402 -10.07 -1.18 4.02
C VAL A 402 -10.24 0.05 3.13
N ASP A 403 -10.15 1.25 3.69
CA ASP A 403 -10.04 2.50 2.94
C ASP A 403 -8.67 2.50 2.22
N ALA A 404 -8.69 2.42 0.89
CA ALA A 404 -7.47 2.31 0.09
C ALA A 404 -6.60 3.56 0.14
N ASN A 405 -7.20 4.72 0.42
CA ASN A 405 -6.52 6.00 0.49
C ASN A 405 -5.76 6.19 1.82
N THR A 406 -6.32 5.69 2.92
CA THR A 406 -5.71 5.81 4.25
C THR A 406 -4.97 4.55 4.71
N GLY A 407 -5.36 3.38 4.22
CA GLY A 407 -4.88 2.09 4.70
C GLY A 407 -5.55 1.62 6.00
N GLU A 408 -6.55 2.34 6.50
CA GLU A 408 -7.26 2.03 7.74
C GLU A 408 -8.49 1.15 7.49
N ASP A 409 -8.81 0.30 8.47
CA ASP A 409 -10.04 -0.49 8.43
C ASP A 409 -11.27 0.43 8.46
N VAL A 410 -12.23 0.19 7.58
CA VAL A 410 -13.49 0.95 7.55
C VAL A 410 -14.32 0.66 8.80
N LYS A 411 -14.92 1.70 9.38
CA LYS A 411 -15.75 1.65 10.59
C LYS A 411 -17.15 2.16 10.29
N SER A 412 -18.10 1.87 11.15
CA SER A 412 -19.48 2.41 11.06
C SER A 412 -19.54 3.93 11.04
N THR A 413 -18.57 4.61 11.65
CA THR A 413 -18.44 6.08 11.66
C THR A 413 -18.03 6.67 10.31
N ASP A 414 -17.52 5.86 9.39
CA ASP A 414 -17.04 6.29 8.07
C ASP A 414 -18.14 6.23 6.99
N LEU A 415 -19.32 5.73 7.35
CA LEU A 415 -20.46 5.56 6.46
C LEU A 415 -21.17 6.88 6.20
N VAL A 416 -21.72 7.03 4.99
CA VAL A 416 -22.42 8.23 4.54
C VAL A 416 -23.93 7.97 4.49
N ASN A 417 -24.72 8.73 5.26
CA ASN A 417 -26.18 8.62 5.30
C ASN A 417 -26.71 7.22 5.64
N ALA A 418 -25.97 6.44 6.41
CA ALA A 418 -26.45 5.13 6.85
C ALA A 418 -27.64 5.29 7.83
N PRO A 419 -28.71 4.47 7.70
CA PRO A 419 -29.77 4.43 8.68
C PRO A 419 -29.26 4.07 10.08
N GLU A 420 -29.91 4.57 11.14
CA GLU A 420 -29.50 4.30 12.54
C GLU A 420 -29.57 2.81 12.91
N ASP A 421 -30.41 2.04 12.25
CA ASP A 421 -30.57 0.59 12.45
C ASP A 421 -29.63 -0.25 11.55
N TYR A 422 -28.82 0.37 10.69
CA TYR A 422 -27.85 -0.35 9.87
C TYR A 422 -26.67 -0.85 10.69
N THR A 423 -26.43 -2.15 10.65
CA THR A 423 -25.26 -2.76 11.29
C THR A 423 -24.15 -2.95 10.26
N PHE A 424 -23.01 -2.30 10.49
CA PHE A 424 -21.82 -2.47 9.66
C PHE A 424 -20.98 -3.64 10.18
N GLU A 425 -20.73 -4.63 9.33
CA GLU A 425 -19.83 -5.74 9.63
C GLU A 425 -18.45 -5.46 9.04
N GLY A 426 -17.49 -5.08 9.91
CA GLY A 426 -16.11 -4.76 9.50
C GLY A 426 -15.35 -5.98 8.97
N THR A 427 -15.71 -7.19 9.43
CA THR A 427 -15.14 -8.47 8.98
C THR A 427 -16.24 -9.47 8.72
N VAL A 428 -16.23 -10.09 7.54
CA VAL A 428 -17.23 -11.07 7.11
C VAL A 428 -16.59 -12.40 6.76
N THR A 429 -17.30 -13.50 7.00
CA THR A 429 -16.85 -14.85 6.63
C THR A 429 -17.67 -15.37 5.47
N LEU A 430 -16.99 -15.72 4.37
CA LEU A 430 -17.60 -16.32 3.20
C LEU A 430 -17.24 -17.81 3.13
N SER A 431 -18.22 -18.67 2.84
CA SER A 431 -18.07 -20.11 2.91
C SER A 431 -18.56 -20.78 1.64
N LYS A 432 -17.75 -21.72 1.14
CA LYS A 432 -18.00 -22.50 -0.08
C LYS A 432 -19.31 -23.29 0.04
N GLY A 433 -20.17 -23.11 -0.93
CA GLY A 433 -21.47 -23.81 -1.02
C GLY A 433 -22.58 -23.23 -0.13
N THR A 434 -22.35 -22.13 0.59
CA THR A 434 -23.35 -21.48 1.45
C THR A 434 -23.44 -19.96 1.22
N THR A 435 -22.46 -19.21 1.71
CA THR A 435 -22.40 -17.75 1.58
C THR A 435 -21.16 -17.36 0.82
N GLU A 436 -21.29 -17.07 -0.46
CA GLU A 436 -20.14 -16.80 -1.34
C GLU A 436 -20.00 -15.33 -1.75
N ASN A 437 -20.81 -14.46 -1.18
CA ASN A 437 -20.73 -13.02 -1.43
C ASN A 437 -21.22 -12.21 -0.23
N TYR A 438 -20.78 -10.94 -0.16
CA TYR A 438 -21.25 -9.95 0.79
C TYR A 438 -21.17 -8.56 0.18
N THR A 439 -22.02 -7.62 0.63
CA THR A 439 -22.06 -6.25 0.14
C THR A 439 -22.01 -5.26 1.30
N TRP A 440 -20.95 -4.45 1.36
CA TRP A 440 -20.86 -3.29 2.23
C TRP A 440 -21.58 -2.12 1.56
N LYS A 441 -22.34 -1.34 2.34
CA LYS A 441 -23.21 -0.26 1.86
C LYS A 441 -22.89 1.07 2.54
N TYR A 442 -23.47 2.14 1.99
CA TYR A 442 -23.35 3.50 2.51
C TYR A 442 -21.92 4.04 2.54
N LEU A 443 -21.09 3.59 1.61
CA LEU A 443 -19.70 4.02 1.48
C LEU A 443 -19.61 5.37 0.77
N ASN A 444 -18.55 6.13 1.09
CA ASN A 444 -18.25 7.38 0.39
C ASN A 444 -17.80 7.10 -1.04
N LYS A 445 -18.56 7.58 -2.04
CA LYS A 445 -18.29 7.33 -3.47
C LYS A 445 -17.06 8.06 -4.01
N ASP A 446 -16.55 9.04 -3.29
CA ASP A 446 -15.33 9.75 -3.67
C ASP A 446 -14.06 8.99 -3.28
N LYS A 447 -14.17 8.06 -2.33
CA LYS A 447 -13.06 7.24 -1.85
C LYS A 447 -12.94 5.92 -2.61
N GLN A 448 -11.76 5.33 -2.53
CA GLN A 448 -11.50 3.96 -2.98
C GLN A 448 -11.34 3.02 -1.79
N TYR A 449 -11.77 1.78 -1.98
CA TYR A 449 -11.72 0.74 -0.94
C TYR A 449 -11.05 -0.51 -1.48
N LYS A 450 -10.41 -1.27 -0.59
CA LYS A 450 -9.85 -2.60 -0.86
C LYS A 450 -10.61 -3.64 -0.05
N VAL A 451 -10.97 -4.76 -0.68
CA VAL A 451 -11.39 -5.97 0.02
C VAL A 451 -10.15 -6.80 0.30
N VAL A 452 -9.87 -7.11 1.55
CA VAL A 452 -8.65 -7.82 1.97
C VAL A 452 -9.02 -9.14 2.63
N GLU A 453 -8.50 -10.25 2.11
CA GLU A 453 -8.59 -11.54 2.79
C GLU A 453 -7.62 -11.55 3.98
N VAL A 454 -8.15 -11.79 5.18
CA VAL A 454 -7.34 -11.78 6.42
C VAL A 454 -7.05 -13.17 6.95
N GLU A 455 -7.92 -14.14 6.64
CA GLU A 455 -7.79 -15.52 7.11
C GLU A 455 -8.54 -16.47 6.18
N SER A 456 -8.03 -17.67 5.98
CA SER A 456 -8.71 -18.76 5.29
C SER A 456 -8.49 -20.08 6.01
N LYS A 457 -9.45 -21.02 5.88
CA LYS A 457 -9.38 -22.33 6.51
C LYS A 457 -8.21 -23.15 5.98
N THR A 458 -8.04 -23.16 4.68
CA THR A 458 -6.91 -23.81 4.01
C THR A 458 -5.96 -22.75 3.49
N LEU A 459 -4.65 -22.91 3.72
CA LEU A 459 -3.64 -22.02 3.18
C LEU A 459 -3.82 -21.86 1.66
N SER A 460 -3.88 -20.63 1.22
CA SER A 460 -4.16 -20.28 -0.15
C SER A 460 -3.62 -18.89 -0.50
N ASP A 461 -3.32 -18.70 -1.78
CA ASP A 461 -3.06 -17.38 -2.35
C ASP A 461 -4.37 -16.80 -2.86
N ALA A 462 -4.67 -15.56 -2.52
CA ALA A 462 -5.84 -14.84 -2.99
C ALA A 462 -5.53 -14.06 -4.28
N GLU A 463 -6.29 -14.31 -5.32
CA GLU A 463 -6.28 -13.56 -6.58
C GLU A 463 -7.47 -12.61 -6.61
N TYR A 464 -7.20 -11.30 -6.68
CA TYR A 464 -8.20 -10.24 -6.72
C TYR A 464 -8.41 -9.77 -8.15
N THR A 465 -9.65 -9.82 -8.63
CA THR A 465 -10.02 -9.31 -9.94
C THR A 465 -11.08 -8.23 -9.77
N GLU A 466 -10.79 -7.02 -10.25
CA GLU A 466 -11.77 -5.94 -10.31
C GLU A 466 -12.86 -6.30 -11.33
N ALA A 467 -14.11 -6.26 -10.91
CA ALA A 467 -15.25 -6.28 -11.79
C ALA A 467 -15.87 -4.88 -11.87
N LYS A 468 -16.72 -4.62 -12.85
CA LYS A 468 -17.46 -3.37 -12.97
C LYS A 468 -18.42 -3.20 -11.78
N ASP A 469 -18.77 -1.95 -11.47
CA ASP A 469 -19.84 -1.58 -10.53
C ASP A 469 -19.56 -1.96 -9.06
N GLY A 470 -18.33 -1.72 -8.60
CA GLY A 470 -17.96 -1.91 -7.18
C GLY A 470 -17.87 -3.37 -6.75
N THR A 471 -17.88 -4.34 -7.68
CA THR A 471 -17.74 -5.76 -7.35
C THR A 471 -16.30 -6.22 -7.48
N ILE A 472 -15.77 -6.86 -6.44
CA ILE A 472 -14.44 -7.46 -6.40
C ILE A 472 -14.60 -8.98 -6.31
N LYS A 473 -14.02 -9.71 -7.24
CA LYS A 473 -13.95 -11.16 -7.20
C LYS A 473 -12.65 -11.61 -6.59
N VAL A 474 -12.73 -12.55 -5.64
CA VAL A 474 -11.58 -13.13 -4.97
C VAL A 474 -11.58 -14.63 -5.14
N THR A 475 -10.55 -15.15 -5.82
CA THR A 475 -10.37 -16.58 -6.05
C THR A 475 -9.21 -17.10 -5.22
N ASN A 476 -9.43 -18.11 -4.38
CA ASN A 476 -8.35 -18.76 -3.66
C ASN A 476 -7.78 -19.93 -4.44
N HIS A 477 -6.45 -19.98 -4.51
CA HIS A 477 -5.65 -21.10 -5.03
C HIS A 477 -4.91 -21.73 -3.87
N LYS A 478 -5.01 -23.06 -3.69
CA LYS A 478 -4.25 -23.74 -2.62
C LYS A 478 -2.78 -23.44 -2.78
N SER A 479 -2.16 -23.03 -1.70
CA SER A 479 -0.74 -22.70 -1.65
C SER A 479 -0.14 -23.18 -0.34
N THR A 480 1.17 -23.43 -0.33
CA THR A 480 1.96 -23.66 0.88
C THR A 480 2.86 -22.45 1.17
N ASN A 481 2.69 -21.38 0.42
CA ASN A 481 3.45 -20.16 0.62
C ASN A 481 3.03 -19.46 1.92
N PRO A 482 3.91 -18.71 2.55
CA PRO A 482 3.56 -17.77 3.61
C PRO A 482 2.59 -16.70 3.10
N LYS A 483 1.94 -15.99 4.03
CA LYS A 483 1.17 -14.81 3.68
C LYS A 483 2.07 -13.77 3.04
N PRO A 484 1.62 -13.11 1.97
CA PRO A 484 2.37 -12.04 1.34
C PRO A 484 2.66 -10.90 2.31
N LEU A 485 3.78 -10.22 2.11
CA LEU A 485 4.16 -9.05 2.89
C LEU A 485 3.65 -7.79 2.21
N ASN A 486 2.97 -6.95 2.98
CA ASN A 486 2.44 -5.67 2.53
C ASN A 486 2.92 -4.58 3.52
N PRO A 487 3.94 -3.79 3.19
CA PRO A 487 4.45 -2.74 4.06
C PRO A 487 3.51 -1.54 4.07
N THR A 488 3.54 -0.76 5.14
CA THR A 488 2.89 0.55 5.13
C THR A 488 3.59 1.46 4.12
N GLU A 489 2.83 2.08 3.22
CA GLU A 489 3.32 2.97 2.17
C GLU A 489 3.22 4.45 2.56
N PRO A 490 4.10 5.33 2.03
CA PRO A 490 3.93 6.77 2.10
C PRO A 490 2.82 7.22 1.15
N LYS A 491 2.17 8.35 1.45
CA LYS A 491 1.02 8.87 0.72
C LYS A 491 1.29 10.28 0.22
N VAL A 492 0.52 10.73 -0.77
CA VAL A 492 0.53 12.11 -1.23
C VAL A 492 -0.86 12.70 -1.15
N VAL A 493 -0.96 14.00 -0.89
CA VAL A 493 -2.23 14.71 -0.81
C VAL A 493 -2.12 16.04 -1.54
N LEU A 494 -3.19 16.41 -2.21
CA LEU A 494 -3.35 17.74 -2.80
C LEU A 494 -4.51 18.50 -2.12
N GLY A 495 -4.54 19.79 -2.33
CA GLY A 495 -5.52 20.67 -1.76
C GLY A 495 -6.36 21.41 -2.79
N GLY A 496 -7.25 22.24 -2.27
CA GLY A 496 -8.11 23.09 -3.06
C GLY A 496 -8.74 24.17 -2.21
N LYS A 497 -9.47 25.08 -2.87
CA LYS A 497 -10.21 26.14 -2.20
C LYS A 497 -11.51 26.47 -2.94
N ARG A 498 -12.56 26.65 -2.18
CA ARG A 498 -13.88 27.12 -2.68
C ARG A 498 -14.08 28.58 -2.39
N PHE A 499 -14.75 29.27 -3.31
CA PHE A 499 -15.03 30.69 -3.26
C PHE A 499 -16.49 30.97 -3.59
N VAL A 500 -17.02 32.03 -3.01
CA VAL A 500 -18.35 32.52 -3.33
C VAL A 500 -18.28 34.01 -3.64
N LYS A 501 -18.67 34.38 -4.85
CA LYS A 501 -18.72 35.76 -5.33
C LYS A 501 -20.01 36.45 -4.89
N THR A 502 -19.89 37.58 -4.22
CA THR A 502 -21.06 38.36 -3.71
C THR A 502 -20.92 39.84 -3.94
N ASN A 503 -22.04 40.58 -3.77
CA ASN A 503 -22.01 42.03 -3.52
C ASN A 503 -21.37 42.30 -2.14
N GLN A 504 -21.09 43.58 -1.85
CA GLN A 504 -20.43 44.00 -0.60
C GLN A 504 -21.23 43.62 0.64
N GLU A 505 -22.57 43.69 0.56
CA GLU A 505 -23.49 43.36 1.65
C GLU A 505 -23.61 41.86 1.89
N GLY A 506 -23.15 41.02 0.95
CA GLY A 506 -23.28 39.57 1.02
C GLY A 506 -24.70 39.04 0.77
N THR A 507 -25.58 39.88 0.28
CA THR A 507 -27.00 39.55 0.05
C THR A 507 -27.30 39.02 -1.35
N GLU A 508 -26.39 39.23 -2.30
CA GLU A 508 -26.53 38.83 -3.69
C GLU A 508 -25.29 38.02 -4.12
N ARG A 509 -25.49 36.86 -4.74
CA ARG A 509 -24.46 36.04 -5.35
C ARG A 509 -24.32 36.42 -6.80
N LEU A 510 -23.07 36.62 -7.27
CA LEU A 510 -22.78 37.23 -8.55
C LEU A 510 -22.14 36.25 -9.51
N ALA A 511 -22.77 36.07 -10.69
CA ALA A 511 -22.28 35.27 -11.78
C ALA A 511 -21.32 36.07 -12.70
N GLY A 512 -20.46 35.34 -13.44
CA GLY A 512 -19.63 35.86 -14.53
C GLY A 512 -18.41 36.68 -14.14
N ALA A 513 -17.99 36.65 -12.86
CA ALA A 513 -16.67 37.14 -12.48
C ALA A 513 -15.60 36.12 -12.90
N VAL A 514 -14.49 36.62 -13.41
CA VAL A 514 -13.35 35.77 -13.87
C VAL A 514 -12.09 36.09 -13.07
N PHE A 515 -11.40 35.08 -12.61
CA PHE A 515 -10.19 35.19 -11.79
C PHE A 515 -9.04 34.37 -12.35
N TYR A 516 -7.82 34.84 -12.13
CA TYR A 516 -6.59 34.09 -12.23
C TYR A 516 -6.11 33.64 -10.85
N VAL A 517 -5.40 32.52 -10.79
CA VAL A 517 -4.71 32.04 -9.57
C VAL A 517 -3.22 32.39 -9.70
N LYS A 518 -2.63 32.91 -8.62
CA LYS A 518 -1.21 33.23 -8.53
C LYS A 518 -0.58 32.60 -7.32
N ASN A 519 0.70 32.19 -7.44
CA ASN A 519 1.50 31.74 -6.32
C ASN A 519 2.05 32.93 -5.50
N SER A 520 2.80 32.66 -4.44
CA SER A 520 3.44 33.68 -3.59
C SER A 520 4.46 34.55 -4.32
N GLU A 521 5.05 34.07 -5.42
CA GLU A 521 6.00 34.78 -6.26
C GLU A 521 5.31 35.67 -7.30
N GLY A 522 3.98 35.59 -7.42
CA GLY A 522 3.17 36.37 -8.34
C GLY A 522 3.01 35.77 -9.73
N GLN A 523 3.46 34.50 -9.92
CA GLN A 523 3.31 33.78 -11.17
C GLN A 523 1.89 33.20 -11.29
N TYR A 524 1.41 33.10 -12.53
CA TYR A 524 0.07 32.61 -12.86
C TYR A 524 0.04 31.09 -13.04
N LEU A 525 -1.03 30.48 -12.55
CA LEU A 525 -1.26 29.04 -12.71
C LEU A 525 -1.66 28.72 -14.15
N VAL A 526 -0.91 27.82 -14.78
CA VAL A 526 -1.14 27.28 -16.12
C VAL A 526 -1.30 25.77 -16.03
N ALA A 527 -2.08 25.14 -16.92
CA ALA A 527 -2.19 23.68 -16.99
C ALA A 527 -1.79 23.15 -18.35
N ASP A 528 -0.93 22.13 -18.36
CA ASP A 528 -0.77 21.25 -19.52
C ASP A 528 -2.01 20.36 -19.68
N LYS A 529 -2.38 20.07 -20.94
CA LYS A 529 -3.59 19.33 -21.27
C LYS A 529 -3.30 18.30 -22.36
N LYS A 530 -3.78 17.06 -22.19
CA LYS A 530 -3.66 16.02 -23.22
C LYS A 530 -4.55 16.28 -24.43
N ASP A 531 -5.72 16.91 -24.25
CA ASP A 531 -6.61 17.39 -25.31
C ASP A 531 -6.95 18.86 -25.07
N ALA A 532 -6.12 19.74 -25.60
CA ALA A 532 -6.30 21.18 -25.45
C ALA A 532 -7.55 21.70 -26.19
N ASP A 533 -7.92 21.08 -27.31
CA ASP A 533 -9.06 21.49 -28.13
C ASP A 533 -10.39 21.19 -27.45
N ALA A 534 -10.52 20.03 -26.76
CA ALA A 534 -11.70 19.72 -25.98
C ALA A 534 -11.93 20.71 -24.83
N VAL A 535 -10.86 21.04 -24.09
CA VAL A 535 -10.91 22.03 -23.00
C VAL A 535 -11.22 23.42 -23.53
N LYS A 536 -10.62 23.81 -24.65
CA LYS A 536 -10.88 25.08 -25.33
C LYS A 536 -12.33 25.22 -25.78
N THR A 537 -12.88 24.19 -26.42
CA THR A 537 -14.27 24.20 -26.87
C THR A 537 -15.26 24.37 -25.71
N ALA A 538 -15.01 23.69 -24.57
CA ALA A 538 -15.83 23.84 -23.39
C ALA A 538 -15.68 25.25 -22.78
N LYS A 539 -14.45 25.82 -22.79
CA LYS A 539 -14.18 27.20 -22.34
C LYS A 539 -14.92 28.24 -23.19
N GLU A 540 -14.87 28.11 -24.52
CA GLU A 540 -15.56 29.01 -25.44
C GLU A 540 -17.08 28.98 -25.23
N ALA A 541 -17.65 27.79 -24.92
CA ALA A 541 -19.07 27.65 -24.59
C ALA A 541 -19.41 28.37 -23.28
N LEU A 542 -18.55 28.24 -22.24
CA LEU A 542 -18.70 28.95 -20.99
C LEU A 542 -18.61 30.45 -21.17
N ASP A 543 -17.59 30.95 -21.89
CA ASP A 543 -17.41 32.39 -22.16
C ASP A 543 -18.61 32.99 -22.89
N LYS A 544 -19.17 32.28 -23.87
CA LYS A 544 -20.37 32.66 -24.56
C LYS A 544 -21.59 32.70 -23.64
N ALA A 545 -21.76 31.76 -22.75
CA ALA A 545 -22.85 31.76 -21.77
C ALA A 545 -22.75 32.95 -20.82
N VAL A 546 -21.55 33.23 -20.29
CA VAL A 546 -21.25 34.39 -19.42
C VAL A 546 -21.47 35.68 -20.17
N GLU A 547 -21.00 35.83 -21.40
CA GLU A 547 -21.22 37.02 -22.21
C GLU A 547 -22.71 37.24 -22.49
N THR A 548 -23.45 36.22 -22.85
CA THR A 548 -24.90 36.27 -23.06
C THR A 548 -25.62 36.75 -21.80
N TYR A 549 -25.33 36.15 -20.66
CA TYR A 549 -25.87 36.52 -19.36
C TYR A 549 -25.57 38.00 -19.00
N ASN A 550 -24.30 38.39 -19.15
CA ASN A 550 -23.87 39.74 -18.84
C ASN A 550 -24.46 40.82 -19.79
N ASN A 551 -24.88 40.46 -20.98
CA ASN A 551 -25.53 41.38 -21.92
C ASN A 551 -27.01 41.56 -21.70
N LEU A 552 -27.66 40.78 -20.85
CA LEU A 552 -29.07 40.95 -20.47
C LEU A 552 -29.25 42.18 -19.57
N ASP A 553 -30.39 42.83 -19.69
CA ASP A 553 -30.83 43.81 -18.72
C ASP A 553 -31.11 43.14 -17.36
N ALA A 554 -30.99 43.89 -16.27
CA ALA A 554 -31.07 43.30 -14.91
C ALA A 554 -32.41 42.56 -14.64
N ASP A 555 -33.51 43.00 -15.23
CA ASP A 555 -34.83 42.38 -15.14
C ASP A 555 -34.96 41.07 -15.95
N LYS A 556 -34.01 40.82 -16.87
CA LYS A 556 -33.94 39.63 -17.70
C LYS A 556 -32.88 38.61 -17.21
N GLN A 557 -32.09 38.94 -16.21
CA GLN A 557 -31.11 38.04 -15.59
C GLN A 557 -31.83 37.06 -14.63
N THR A 558 -32.67 36.20 -15.17
CA THR A 558 -33.48 35.23 -14.45
C THR A 558 -32.65 34.04 -13.92
N GLU A 559 -33.24 33.25 -13.02
CA GLU A 559 -32.61 31.99 -12.54
C GLU A 559 -32.37 30.98 -13.68
N GLU A 560 -33.20 30.98 -14.73
CA GLU A 560 -33.01 30.18 -15.93
C GLU A 560 -31.72 30.55 -16.69
N GLU A 561 -31.49 31.86 -16.84
CA GLU A 561 -30.26 32.35 -17.50
C GLU A 561 -29.01 32.09 -16.64
N LYS A 562 -29.11 32.20 -15.32
CA LYS A 562 -28.05 31.79 -14.39
C LYS A 562 -27.75 30.29 -14.47
N ALA A 563 -28.78 29.46 -14.61
CA ALA A 563 -28.61 27.99 -14.77
C ALA A 563 -27.83 27.63 -16.03
N LYS A 564 -27.95 28.39 -17.13
CA LYS A 564 -27.16 28.19 -18.35
C LYS A 564 -25.66 28.42 -18.12
N VAL A 565 -25.30 29.44 -17.32
CA VAL A 565 -23.93 29.71 -16.92
C VAL A 565 -23.40 28.54 -16.05
N THR A 566 -24.19 28.07 -15.08
CA THR A 566 -23.82 26.94 -14.23
C THR A 566 -23.57 25.68 -15.03
N THR A 567 -24.47 25.31 -15.96
CA THR A 567 -24.32 24.13 -16.82
C THR A 567 -23.05 24.21 -17.70
N ALA A 568 -22.77 25.38 -18.26
CA ALA A 568 -21.56 25.59 -19.05
C ALA A 568 -20.29 25.50 -18.21
N GLN A 569 -20.34 26.01 -16.97
CA GLN A 569 -19.22 25.90 -16.02
C GLN A 569 -18.95 24.43 -15.62
N GLU A 570 -19.98 23.67 -15.32
CA GLU A 570 -19.87 22.23 -15.01
C GLU A 570 -19.26 21.44 -16.17
N ALA A 571 -19.67 21.74 -17.40
CA ALA A 571 -19.10 21.12 -18.61
C ALA A 571 -17.61 21.47 -18.79
N TYR A 572 -17.24 22.74 -18.57
CA TYR A 572 -15.83 23.16 -18.60
C TYR A 572 -15.01 22.48 -17.52
N ASN A 573 -15.47 22.45 -16.27
CA ASN A 573 -14.79 21.81 -15.16
C ASN A 573 -14.55 20.31 -15.45
N LYS A 574 -15.54 19.62 -15.97
CA LYS A 574 -15.43 18.22 -16.37
C LYS A 574 -14.37 18.03 -17.46
N ALA A 575 -14.42 18.80 -18.53
CA ALA A 575 -13.45 18.72 -19.61
C ALA A 575 -12.02 19.04 -19.12
N PHE A 576 -11.90 20.02 -18.20
CA PHE A 576 -10.62 20.37 -17.58
C PHE A 576 -10.05 19.23 -16.74
N ILE A 577 -10.83 18.67 -15.81
CA ILE A 577 -10.42 17.56 -14.94
C ILE A 577 -10.03 16.32 -15.77
N GLU A 578 -10.77 16.02 -16.82
CA GLU A 578 -10.47 14.87 -17.69
C GLU A 578 -9.18 15.04 -18.50
N ASN A 579 -8.72 16.26 -18.73
CA ASN A 579 -7.62 16.55 -19.66
C ASN A 579 -6.39 17.21 -19.05
N ALA A 580 -6.48 17.85 -17.88
CA ALA A 580 -5.32 18.45 -17.23
C ALA A 580 -4.30 17.37 -16.83
N THR A 581 -3.02 17.57 -17.20
CA THR A 581 -1.94 16.62 -16.94
C THR A 581 -0.90 17.12 -15.95
N ALA A 582 -0.65 18.43 -15.93
CA ALA A 582 0.27 19.04 -14.98
C ALA A 582 -0.05 20.52 -14.78
N TYR A 583 0.18 21.02 -13.56
CA TYR A 583 0.19 22.44 -13.25
C TYR A 583 1.60 23.00 -13.42
N LYS A 584 1.65 24.27 -13.85
CA LYS A 584 2.87 25.07 -14.03
C LYS A 584 2.62 26.50 -13.60
N TRP A 585 3.68 27.21 -13.28
CA TRP A 585 3.65 28.60 -12.87
C TRP A 585 4.42 29.45 -13.89
N GLU A 586 3.74 30.44 -14.50
CA GLU A 586 4.30 31.29 -15.56
C GLU A 586 4.21 32.77 -15.18
N ASP A 587 5.19 33.58 -15.65
CA ASP A 587 5.23 35.01 -15.29
C ASP A 587 4.15 35.84 -15.99
N ASP A 588 3.59 35.35 -17.10
CA ASP A 588 2.50 36.00 -17.82
C ASP A 588 1.18 35.23 -17.74
N ASN A 589 0.08 35.89 -17.98
CA ASN A 589 -1.27 35.35 -17.88
C ASN A 589 -1.88 34.86 -19.20
N THR A 590 -1.09 34.73 -20.27
CA THR A 590 -1.57 34.41 -21.64
C THR A 590 -2.32 33.06 -21.64
N ASN A 591 -1.76 32.07 -20.94
CA ASN A 591 -2.31 30.70 -20.85
C ASN A 591 -2.89 30.38 -19.46
N ALA A 592 -3.03 31.40 -18.61
CA ALA A 592 -3.47 31.18 -17.24
C ALA A 592 -4.87 30.55 -17.14
N ILE A 593 -5.03 29.68 -16.15
CA ILE A 593 -6.33 29.09 -15.81
C ILE A 593 -7.27 30.21 -15.37
N GLU A 594 -8.45 30.22 -15.95
CA GLU A 594 -9.52 31.17 -15.60
C GLU A 594 -10.59 30.47 -14.76
N LEU A 595 -10.80 30.98 -13.55
CA LEU A 595 -11.90 30.54 -12.68
C LEU A 595 -13.07 31.50 -12.87
N THR A 596 -14.24 30.99 -13.24
CA THR A 596 -15.43 31.81 -13.51
C THR A 596 -16.49 31.54 -12.44
N SER A 597 -17.07 32.59 -11.84
CA SER A 597 -18.20 32.42 -10.91
C SER A 597 -19.45 31.99 -11.68
N ASP A 598 -20.08 30.89 -11.25
CA ASP A 598 -21.30 30.34 -11.83
C ASP A 598 -22.56 31.19 -11.51
N GLY A 599 -23.73 30.72 -11.95
CA GLY A 599 -25.01 31.37 -11.69
C GLY A 599 -25.38 31.54 -10.20
N LYS A 600 -24.74 30.77 -9.33
CA LYS A 600 -24.85 30.85 -7.87
C LYS A 600 -23.67 31.56 -7.21
N GLY A 601 -22.79 32.19 -8.00
CA GLY A 601 -21.59 32.87 -7.54
C GLY A 601 -20.48 31.94 -7.08
N LYS A 602 -20.57 30.65 -7.32
CA LYS A 602 -19.58 29.62 -6.89
C LYS A 602 -18.47 29.49 -7.90
N PHE A 603 -17.24 29.31 -7.41
CA PHE A 603 -16.09 28.86 -8.19
C PHE A 603 -15.07 28.25 -7.25
N GLU A 604 -14.17 27.44 -7.78
CA GLU A 604 -13.20 26.70 -6.98
C GLU A 604 -11.91 26.41 -7.77
N ILE A 605 -10.87 26.10 -7.04
CA ILE A 605 -9.62 25.50 -7.57
C ILE A 605 -9.31 24.24 -6.78
N THR A 606 -8.92 23.20 -7.48
CA THR A 606 -8.46 21.92 -6.93
C THR A 606 -7.09 21.57 -7.50
N GLY A 607 -6.39 20.64 -6.89
CA GLY A 607 -5.13 20.11 -7.44
C GLY A 607 -3.89 20.92 -7.08
N LEU A 608 -3.98 21.85 -6.15
CA LEU A 608 -2.85 22.64 -5.67
C LEU A 608 -2.13 21.95 -4.50
N GLU A 609 -0.84 22.17 -4.38
CA GLU A 609 -0.09 21.88 -3.15
C GLU A 609 -0.60 22.75 -2.00
N TYR A 610 -0.47 22.30 -0.75
CA TYR A 610 -0.81 23.15 0.41
C TYR A 610 0.16 24.34 0.50
N GLY A 611 -0.40 25.56 0.50
CA GLY A 611 0.37 26.78 0.47
C GLY A 611 -0.48 28.06 0.49
N ASP A 612 0.19 29.20 0.32
CA ASP A 612 -0.43 30.52 0.26
C ASP A 612 -0.47 30.98 -1.21
N TYR A 613 -1.64 31.46 -1.63
CA TYR A 613 -1.94 31.83 -3.02
C TYR A 613 -2.74 33.13 -3.08
N LYS A 614 -2.94 33.64 -4.28
CA LYS A 614 -3.70 34.85 -4.55
C LYS A 614 -4.69 34.67 -5.71
N LEU A 615 -5.83 35.34 -5.63
CA LEU A 615 -6.75 35.53 -6.74
C LEU A 615 -6.57 36.94 -7.30
N GLU A 616 -6.34 37.05 -8.61
CA GLU A 616 -6.44 38.32 -9.36
C GLU A 616 -7.75 38.36 -10.15
N GLU A 617 -8.60 39.33 -9.90
CA GLU A 617 -9.83 39.48 -10.68
C GLU A 617 -9.51 39.98 -12.09
N LYS A 618 -9.75 39.14 -13.12
CA LYS A 618 -9.62 39.54 -14.55
C LYS A 618 -10.80 40.40 -14.95
N THR A 619 -12.02 39.93 -14.72
CA THR A 619 -13.26 40.54 -15.14
C THR A 619 -14.24 40.58 -13.97
N PRO A 620 -14.73 41.76 -13.54
CA PRO A 620 -15.75 41.84 -12.50
C PRO A 620 -17.14 41.47 -13.06
N PRO A 621 -18.10 41.11 -12.19
CA PRO A 621 -19.49 40.96 -12.59
C PRO A 621 -20.04 42.25 -13.19
N LYS A 622 -21.02 42.18 -14.11
CA LYS A 622 -21.64 43.34 -14.73
C LYS A 622 -22.27 44.28 -13.68
N GLY A 623 -21.95 45.57 -13.78
CA GLY A 623 -22.44 46.59 -12.85
C GLY A 623 -21.67 46.69 -11.53
N PHE A 624 -20.57 45.95 -11.38
CA PHE A 624 -19.70 46.00 -10.23
C PHE A 624 -18.30 46.52 -10.59
N ALA A 625 -17.66 47.17 -9.64
CA ALA A 625 -16.30 47.68 -9.82
C ALA A 625 -15.26 46.54 -9.64
N LYS A 626 -14.24 46.50 -10.50
CA LYS A 626 -13.11 45.59 -10.37
C LYS A 626 -12.41 45.76 -9.02
N LEU A 627 -11.91 44.67 -8.45
CA LEU A 627 -11.11 44.67 -7.22
C LEU A 627 -9.82 45.49 -7.38
N ASN A 628 -9.43 46.21 -6.34
CA ASN A 628 -8.20 47.01 -6.33
C ASN A 628 -6.95 46.28 -5.92
N GLY A 629 -6.83 44.99 -6.20
CA GLY A 629 -5.70 44.17 -5.86
C GLY A 629 -6.05 42.71 -5.73
N ASP A 630 -5.01 41.92 -5.54
CA ASP A 630 -5.14 40.49 -5.37
C ASP A 630 -5.77 40.15 -4.01
N ILE A 631 -6.49 39.04 -3.96
CA ILE A 631 -7.12 38.50 -2.74
C ILE A 631 -6.29 37.27 -2.28
N ASP A 632 -5.74 37.34 -1.09
CA ASP A 632 -5.03 36.23 -0.48
C ASP A 632 -5.98 35.09 -0.12
N PHE A 633 -5.53 33.85 -0.38
CA PHE A 633 -6.18 32.65 0.11
C PHE A 633 -5.15 31.56 0.48
N LYS A 634 -5.56 30.62 1.31
CA LYS A 634 -4.72 29.53 1.78
C LYS A 634 -5.34 28.20 1.41
N VAL A 635 -4.49 27.30 0.90
CA VAL A 635 -4.78 25.89 0.69
C VAL A 635 -4.13 25.10 1.81
N ALA A 636 -4.92 24.40 2.60
CA ALA A 636 -4.48 23.58 3.73
C ALA A 636 -5.49 22.45 3.95
N LYS A 637 -5.14 21.46 4.75
CA LYS A 637 -6.06 20.39 5.11
C LYS A 637 -7.38 20.96 5.65
N GLY A 638 -8.49 20.60 5.05
CA GLY A 638 -9.84 21.07 5.41
C GLY A 638 -10.21 22.44 4.84
N SER A 639 -9.32 23.16 4.15
CA SER A 639 -9.62 24.48 3.58
C SER A 639 -10.63 24.46 2.44
N TYR A 640 -10.86 23.28 1.86
CA TYR A 640 -11.83 23.07 0.78
C TYR A 640 -13.28 22.97 1.28
N VAL A 641 -13.46 22.65 2.55
CA VAL A 641 -14.81 22.48 3.16
C VAL A 641 -15.11 23.50 4.25
N ASP A 642 -14.10 24.14 4.85
CA ASP A 642 -14.27 25.07 5.96
C ASP A 642 -13.14 26.13 6.01
N VAL A 643 -13.12 26.92 7.09
CA VAL A 643 -12.15 27.99 7.39
C VAL A 643 -10.88 27.39 8.01
N ALA A 644 -10.23 26.44 7.36
CA ALA A 644 -8.99 25.83 7.83
C ALA A 644 -7.74 26.57 7.31
N GLY A 645 -6.61 26.34 7.97
CA GLY A 645 -5.29 26.82 7.55
C GLY A 645 -4.91 28.22 8.03
N TYR A 646 -5.73 28.87 8.85
CA TYR A 646 -5.40 30.15 9.48
C TYR A 646 -5.00 29.94 10.94
N GLU A 647 -4.04 30.75 11.44
CA GLU A 647 -3.59 30.66 12.83
C GLU A 647 -4.71 30.97 13.81
N GLU A 648 -4.79 30.20 14.88
CA GLU A 648 -5.77 30.41 15.94
C GLU A 648 -5.64 31.83 16.52
N GLY A 649 -6.78 32.54 16.61
CA GLY A 649 -6.82 33.91 17.08
C GLY A 649 -6.55 34.99 16.03
N LYS A 650 -6.13 34.65 14.81
CA LYS A 650 -6.05 35.59 13.68
C LYS A 650 -7.35 35.60 12.89
N LYS A 651 -7.84 36.79 12.55
CA LYS A 651 -9.05 36.94 11.73
C LYS A 651 -8.70 36.57 10.28
N GLY A 652 -9.11 35.38 9.86
CA GLY A 652 -9.07 34.97 8.45
C GLY A 652 -10.08 35.68 7.57
N PRO A 653 -10.07 35.47 6.25
CA PRO A 653 -11.08 36.03 5.34
C PRO A 653 -12.47 35.51 5.69
N ALA A 654 -13.49 36.29 5.37
CA ALA A 654 -14.87 35.88 5.60
C ALA A 654 -15.24 34.68 4.73
N HIS A 655 -16.01 33.76 5.30
CA HIS A 655 -16.54 32.56 4.62
C HIS A 655 -18.07 32.53 4.75
N ILE A 656 -18.72 31.99 3.74
CA ILE A 656 -20.17 31.76 3.73
C ILE A 656 -20.49 30.38 3.20
N GLY A 657 -21.69 29.87 3.41
CA GLY A 657 -22.11 28.58 2.87
C GLY A 657 -21.91 28.48 1.35
N TYR A 658 -21.42 27.36 0.84
CA TYR A 658 -21.05 27.23 -0.57
C TYR A 658 -22.30 27.15 -1.48
N ASP A 659 -23.21 26.21 -1.21
CA ASP A 659 -24.44 26.07 -1.99
C ASP A 659 -25.54 27.07 -1.56
N ASN A 660 -25.64 27.31 -0.26
CA ASN A 660 -26.54 28.30 0.33
C ASN A 660 -25.98 28.75 1.68
N ASP A 661 -26.52 29.83 2.25
CA ASP A 661 -25.97 30.45 3.46
C ASP A 661 -25.99 29.56 4.72
N LYS A 662 -26.79 28.49 4.72
CA LYS A 662 -26.89 27.48 5.80
C LYS A 662 -26.04 26.23 5.58
N ASP A 663 -25.39 26.16 4.43
CA ASP A 663 -24.55 24.99 4.09
C ASP A 663 -23.39 24.84 5.08
N SER A 664 -23.11 23.61 5.46
CA SER A 664 -21.93 23.23 6.27
C SER A 664 -20.62 23.41 5.51
N ILE A 665 -20.64 23.19 4.19
CA ILE A 665 -19.50 23.45 3.31
C ILE A 665 -19.37 24.96 3.10
N LYS A 666 -18.18 25.50 3.38
CA LYS A 666 -17.92 26.94 3.31
C LYS A 666 -17.02 27.29 2.13
N GLY A 667 -17.31 28.43 1.50
CA GLY A 667 -16.43 29.07 0.52
C GLY A 667 -15.94 30.42 1.04
N GLN A 668 -14.71 30.81 0.67
CA GLN A 668 -14.20 32.14 0.97
C GLN A 668 -15.01 33.19 0.20
N LYS A 669 -15.52 34.20 0.92
CA LYS A 669 -16.34 35.24 0.35
C LYS A 669 -15.48 36.26 -0.40
N ILE A 670 -15.82 36.52 -1.67
CA ILE A 670 -15.16 37.51 -2.53
C ILE A 670 -16.18 38.56 -2.91
N GLU A 671 -15.95 39.82 -2.49
CA GLU A 671 -16.93 40.92 -2.57
C GLU A 671 -16.54 41.97 -3.62
N ASN A 672 -17.52 42.39 -4.47
CA ASN A 672 -17.35 43.60 -5.28
C ASN A 672 -18.39 44.68 -4.88
N LYS A 673 -17.98 45.92 -5.04
CA LYS A 673 -18.84 47.07 -4.87
C LYS A 673 -19.64 47.33 -6.13
N LYS A 674 -20.94 47.59 -5.98
CA LYS A 674 -21.77 48.04 -7.09
C LYS A 674 -21.26 49.37 -7.62
N VAL A 675 -21.17 49.50 -8.94
CA VAL A 675 -20.82 50.81 -9.56
C VAL A 675 -21.92 51.80 -9.28
N SER A 676 -21.63 52.80 -8.50
CA SER A 676 -22.49 53.96 -8.30
C SER A 676 -21.84 55.16 -8.96
N ILE A 677 -22.32 55.53 -10.14
CA ILE A 677 -21.96 56.81 -10.73
C ILE A 677 -22.84 57.85 -9.99
N PRO A 678 -22.23 58.79 -9.27
CA PRO A 678 -23.01 59.88 -8.69
C PRO A 678 -23.80 60.57 -9.81
N GLN A 679 -25.11 60.56 -9.74
CA GLN A 679 -25.91 61.35 -10.65
C GLN A 679 -25.75 62.84 -10.29
N THR A 680 -24.57 63.42 -10.55
CA THR A 680 -24.26 64.80 -10.33
C THR A 680 -24.78 65.71 -11.48
N GLY A 681 -25.71 65.21 -12.31
CA GLY A 681 -26.06 65.92 -13.54
C GLY A 681 -27.49 66.44 -13.66
N GLY A 682 -28.47 65.97 -12.88
CA GLY A 682 -29.86 66.23 -13.20
C GLY A 682 -30.39 67.56 -12.67
N ILE A 683 -30.19 67.83 -11.42
CA ILE A 683 -30.87 69.04 -10.76
C ILE A 683 -29.91 70.21 -10.65
N GLY A 684 -28.62 69.97 -10.37
CA GLY A 684 -27.62 71.02 -10.23
C GLY A 684 -27.42 71.85 -11.52
N SER A 685 -27.29 71.18 -12.67
CA SER A 685 -27.07 71.79 -13.96
C SER A 685 -28.30 72.59 -14.40
N ILE A 686 -29.53 72.17 -14.13
CA ILE A 686 -30.78 72.92 -14.39
C ILE A 686 -30.83 74.17 -13.55
N ILE A 687 -30.44 74.11 -12.28
CA ILE A 687 -30.43 75.32 -11.39
C ILE A 687 -29.41 76.33 -11.93
N PHE A 688 -28.23 75.96 -12.40
CA PHE A 688 -27.27 76.86 -12.97
C PHE A 688 -27.68 77.39 -14.33
N VAL A 689 -28.41 76.65 -15.16
CA VAL A 689 -28.98 77.13 -16.40
C VAL A 689 -30.10 78.13 -16.14
N ILE A 690 -30.99 77.87 -15.20
CA ILE A 690 -32.07 78.81 -14.80
C ILE A 690 -31.45 80.05 -14.18
N ALA A 691 -30.47 79.94 -13.30
CA ALA A 691 -29.78 81.09 -12.72
C ALA A 691 -29.08 81.94 -13.81
N GLY A 692 -28.40 81.27 -14.77
CA GLY A 692 -27.78 81.92 -15.90
C GLY A 692 -28.77 82.65 -16.82
N LEU A 693 -29.91 82.08 -17.12
CA LEU A 693 -31.00 82.72 -17.89
C LEU A 693 -31.62 83.86 -17.15
N MET A 694 -31.83 83.82 -15.82
CA MET A 694 -32.30 84.91 -15.02
C MET A 694 -31.30 86.07 -15.00
N ILE A 695 -30.03 85.81 -14.86
CA ILE A 695 -28.98 86.86 -14.90
C ILE A 695 -28.94 87.50 -16.28
N MET A 696 -29.02 86.74 -17.37
CA MET A 696 -29.10 87.29 -18.73
C MET A 696 -30.37 88.10 -18.96
N GLY A 697 -31.51 87.64 -18.47
CA GLY A 697 -32.80 88.41 -18.53
C GLY A 697 -32.73 89.68 -17.77
N LEU A 698 -32.17 89.68 -16.56
CA LEU A 698 -31.93 90.92 -15.77
C LEU A 698 -30.97 91.91 -16.43
N ALA A 699 -29.91 91.39 -17.05
CA ALA A 699 -28.97 92.22 -17.77
C ALA A 699 -29.58 92.83 -19.03
N ALA A 700 -30.39 92.09 -19.79
CA ALA A 700 -31.14 92.58 -20.93
C ALA A 700 -32.20 93.61 -20.53
N TYR A 701 -32.92 93.36 -19.42
CA TYR A 701 -33.86 94.30 -18.87
C TYR A 701 -33.18 95.62 -18.44
N LYS A 702 -32.03 95.51 -17.77
CA LYS A 702 -31.23 96.69 -17.37
C LYS A 702 -30.68 97.44 -18.53
N MET A 703 -30.24 96.84 -19.61
CA MET A 703 -29.80 97.45 -20.83
C MET A 703 -30.95 98.12 -21.56
N LYS A 704 -32.16 97.60 -21.58
CA LYS A 704 -33.35 98.22 -22.15
C LYS A 704 -33.76 99.43 -21.34
N ALA A 705 -33.82 99.33 -20.01
CA ALA A 705 -34.14 100.45 -19.14
C ALA A 705 -33.15 101.62 -19.28
N ASN A 706 -31.84 101.37 -19.46
CA ASN A 706 -30.84 102.41 -19.68
C ASN A 706 -30.89 102.99 -21.09
N LYS A 707 -31.51 102.36 -22.10
CA LYS A 707 -31.75 102.87 -23.43
C LYS A 707 -32.99 103.76 -23.49
N GLU A 708 -33.91 103.63 -22.59
CA GLU A 708 -35.12 104.43 -22.48
C GLU A 708 -34.89 105.74 -21.64
N GLN A 709 -33.70 105.83 -20.98
CA GLN A 709 -33.31 107.02 -20.18
C GLN A 709 -32.19 107.89 -20.85
N ALA A 710 -31.72 107.49 -22.02
CA ALA A 710 -30.80 108.25 -22.87
C ALA A 710 -31.56 108.73 -24.09
#